data_63c3037081a707e0f184af087d4ace48
#
_entry.id   63c3037081a707e0f184af087d4ace48
#
_cell.length_a   1.000
_cell.length_b   1.000
_cell.length_c   1.000
_cell.angle_alpha   90.00
_cell.angle_beta   90.00
_cell.angle_gamma   90.00
#
_symmetry.space_group_name_H-M   'P 1'
#
loop_
_entity.id
_entity.type
_entity.pdbx_description
1 polymer ?
#
loop_
_entity_poly.entity_id
_entity_poly.type
_entity_poly.pdbx_seq_one_letter_code
_entity_poly.pdbx_strand_id
1 'polypeptide(L)'
;MKKRIILNITKFILSISILSFCGIVIFFCISTFNLDNTIPQISNIELYDNLGNKYLSYSNNKKKSYVQLNDISSNLINAIISIEDKRFYSHKGIDIVRVAGAFLSNIKASKIVEGGSTITQQYVRTLFLNSEQTIKRKLQEIMISVKFESMYTKDELLEGYLNSIYFDHGIYGIEDASMFYFNKKASELTLVEAAALASIPKGPTIYSPIKNPNKNKERRNLIINEMLKDNLISEEDAKIALESSLTLVGINPYNESINAPFFQDIVISELSKIPIVKDYAYKGIKVYTTLDSSLYESVVESINKRIDSENLEAAIYIIEPSTGYVLAIVGGKDYNKSTFNRAVNSQRQPGSTIKPFLYLTALENGFTPITTFESSPTTFYYKNKSYSPTNYHSIYANQDISMVYALATSDNIYAMKTHLFLGPDKLANRLIDFGFSSDIPKDLPSLALGTKETSPKELCEGFSILANLGKFITPTVITKITTFDGEVIYEANQKVKRIADESDVYILNEAMTSIFDNNMTYNIRPTGVILNPLLKHTYSAKSGSTKTDNWMIGYNPDICCVVWSGFDDNTEIIKTADLRSAKYIWADCVEAFYNNKEYSNWYETPSDVIKVELNPISGFYPSFTEYYKGIYLKTDNLPWFIRLLYQKEKNMFI
;
A
#
# COMPACT_ATOMS: atom_id res chain seq x y z
N MET A 1 -28.27 -47.62 41.50
CA MET A 1 -27.01 -47.06 41.98
C MET A 1 -26.17 -46.39 40.88
N LYS A 2 -25.82 -47.04 39.78
CA LYS A 2 -24.97 -46.47 38.68
C LYS A 2 -25.50 -45.16 38.07
N LYS A 3 -26.80 -45.00 37.76
CA LYS A 3 -27.40 -43.77 37.22
C LYS A 3 -27.24 -42.54 38.15
N ARG A 4 -27.33 -42.74 39.46
CA ARG A 4 -27.22 -41.67 40.47
C ARG A 4 -25.76 -41.20 40.64
N ILE A 5 -24.79 -42.13 40.48
CA ILE A 5 -23.36 -41.82 40.52
C ILE A 5 -22.96 -41.04 39.25
N ILE A 6 -23.42 -41.44 38.07
CA ILE A 6 -23.18 -40.75 36.80
C ILE A 6 -23.78 -39.33 36.87
N LEU A 7 -24.99 -39.17 37.36
CA LEU A 7 -25.63 -37.85 37.51
C LEU A 7 -24.87 -36.91 38.47
N ASN A 8 -24.31 -37.45 39.54
CA ASN A 8 -23.49 -36.67 40.48
C ASN A 8 -22.12 -36.30 39.90
N ILE A 9 -21.50 -37.19 39.14
CA ILE A 9 -20.24 -36.91 38.44
C ILE A 9 -20.47 -35.82 37.34
N THR A 10 -21.55 -35.92 36.58
CA THR A 10 -21.87 -34.87 35.57
C THR A 10 -22.17 -33.51 36.21
N LYS A 11 -22.88 -33.48 37.33
CA LYS A 11 -23.12 -32.24 38.10
C LYS A 11 -21.80 -31.65 38.64
N PHE A 12 -20.90 -32.49 39.15
CA PHE A 12 -19.61 -32.08 39.68
C PHE A 12 -18.69 -31.50 38.56
N ILE A 13 -18.63 -32.18 37.41
CA ILE A 13 -17.87 -31.70 36.24
C ILE A 13 -18.45 -30.36 35.73
N LEU A 14 -19.79 -30.26 35.67
CA LEU A 14 -20.47 -29.03 35.28
C LEU A 14 -20.16 -27.88 36.25
N SER A 15 -20.14 -28.13 37.54
CA SER A 15 -19.81 -27.13 38.58
C SER A 15 -18.35 -26.66 38.47
N ILE A 16 -17.41 -27.58 38.25
CA ILE A 16 -15.98 -27.22 38.01
C ILE A 16 -15.82 -26.41 36.74
N SER A 17 -16.50 -26.77 35.65
CA SER A 17 -16.47 -26.02 34.38
C SER A 17 -17.03 -24.61 34.56
N ILE A 18 -18.12 -24.44 35.33
CA ILE A 18 -18.69 -23.13 35.64
C ILE A 18 -17.73 -22.30 36.51
N LEU A 19 -17.13 -22.88 37.54
CA LEU A 19 -16.16 -22.21 38.41
C LEU A 19 -14.90 -21.79 37.64
N SER A 20 -14.39 -22.66 36.77
CA SER A 20 -13.25 -22.34 35.90
C SER A 20 -13.58 -21.22 34.92
N PHE A 21 -14.76 -21.26 34.32
CA PHE A 21 -15.25 -20.20 33.43
C PHE A 21 -15.41 -18.87 34.18
N CYS A 22 -16.00 -18.88 35.37
CA CYS A 22 -16.10 -17.69 36.21
C CYS A 22 -14.72 -17.15 36.62
N GLY A 23 -13.76 -18.01 36.95
CA GLY A 23 -12.37 -17.62 37.24
C GLY A 23 -11.67 -16.96 36.07
N ILE A 24 -11.84 -17.51 34.87
CA ILE A 24 -11.31 -16.92 33.61
C ILE A 24 -11.97 -15.56 33.35
N VAL A 25 -13.28 -15.45 33.51
CA VAL A 25 -14.00 -14.18 33.33
C VAL A 25 -13.53 -13.13 34.33
N ILE A 26 -13.38 -13.51 35.62
CA ILE A 26 -12.89 -12.61 36.67
C ILE A 26 -11.45 -12.16 36.40
N PHE A 27 -10.57 -13.07 36.00
CA PHE A 27 -9.19 -12.72 35.63
C PHE A 27 -9.14 -11.73 34.45
N PHE A 28 -9.96 -11.98 33.43
CA PHE A 28 -10.12 -11.06 32.32
C PHE A 28 -10.73 -9.72 32.75
N CYS A 29 -11.71 -9.72 33.65
CA CYS A 29 -12.29 -8.50 34.21
C CYS A 29 -11.26 -7.65 34.93
N ILE A 30 -10.43 -8.23 35.76
CA ILE A 30 -9.38 -7.53 36.50
C ILE A 30 -8.32 -6.97 35.52
N SER A 31 -7.92 -7.74 34.51
CA SER A 31 -6.90 -7.31 33.53
C SER A 31 -7.37 -6.19 32.61
N THR A 32 -8.67 -6.07 32.33
CA THR A 32 -9.24 -4.99 31.47
C THR A 32 -9.70 -3.78 32.28
N PHE A 33 -10.00 -3.93 33.55
CA PHE A 33 -10.39 -2.81 34.40
C PHE A 33 -9.24 -1.81 34.65
N ASN A 34 -7.99 -2.27 34.54
CA ASN A 34 -6.78 -1.45 34.67
C ASN A 34 -6.36 -0.78 33.33
N LEU A 35 -7.08 -0.97 32.24
CA LEU A 35 -6.85 -0.23 30.99
C LEU A 35 -7.53 1.13 31.09
N ASP A 36 -6.76 2.17 30.84
CA ASP A 36 -7.25 3.55 30.78
C ASP A 36 -8.04 3.74 29.48
N ASN A 37 -9.32 3.29 29.50
CA ASN A 37 -10.21 3.31 28.35
C ASN A 37 -11.14 4.54 28.43
N THR A 38 -10.60 5.72 28.48
CA THR A 38 -11.37 6.94 28.21
C THR A 38 -11.63 7.04 26.70
N ILE A 39 -12.77 7.60 26.30
CA ILE A 39 -13.03 7.88 24.88
C ILE A 39 -11.88 8.77 24.37
N PRO A 40 -11.10 8.31 23.38
CA PRO A 40 -10.06 9.16 22.83
C PRO A 40 -10.77 10.37 22.19
N GLN A 41 -10.69 11.51 22.79
CA GLN A 41 -11.04 12.76 22.13
C GLN A 41 -9.91 13.08 21.17
N ILE A 42 -9.91 12.50 19.99
CA ILE A 42 -9.02 12.92 18.90
C ILE A 42 -9.56 14.28 18.44
N SER A 43 -8.98 15.35 18.99
CA SER A 43 -9.38 16.69 18.65
C SER A 43 -8.54 17.22 17.54
N ASN A 44 -8.50 17.33 16.42
CA ASN A 44 -7.73 17.94 15.33
C ASN A 44 -6.38 17.27 15.03
N ILE A 45 -6.33 16.53 13.93
CA ILE A 45 -5.07 16.16 13.27
C ILE A 45 -4.95 17.03 12.02
N GLU A 46 -3.97 17.91 11.97
CA GLU A 46 -3.66 18.65 10.76
C GLU A 46 -2.45 18.01 10.08
N LEU A 47 -2.56 17.71 8.79
CA LEU A 47 -1.48 17.19 7.97
C LEU A 47 -0.87 18.31 7.13
N TYR A 48 0.45 18.37 7.18
CA TYR A 48 1.26 19.34 6.45
C TYR A 48 2.16 18.60 5.45
N ASP A 49 2.33 19.16 4.26
CA ASP A 49 3.22 18.64 3.23
C ASP A 49 4.70 18.94 3.56
N ASN A 50 5.61 18.55 2.67
CA ASN A 50 7.05 18.74 2.84
C ASN A 50 7.49 20.22 2.85
N LEU A 51 6.65 21.13 2.35
CA LEU A 51 6.87 22.57 2.36
C LEU A 51 6.23 23.25 3.58
N GLY A 52 5.49 22.49 4.41
CA GLY A 52 4.77 23.02 5.57
C GLY A 52 3.41 23.63 5.22
N ASN A 53 2.86 23.37 4.04
CA ASN A 53 1.50 23.77 3.70
C ASN A 53 0.51 22.75 4.26
N LYS A 54 -0.54 23.24 4.90
CA LYS A 54 -1.61 22.36 5.38
C LYS A 54 -2.42 21.85 4.19
N TYR A 55 -2.49 20.54 4.02
CA TYR A 55 -3.24 19.92 2.93
C TYR A 55 -4.45 19.10 3.40
N LEU A 56 -4.53 18.75 4.69
CA LEU A 56 -5.68 18.07 5.25
C LEU A 56 -5.87 18.45 6.72
N SER A 57 -7.11 18.50 7.15
CA SER A 57 -7.50 18.64 8.56
C SER A 57 -8.52 17.57 8.91
N TYR A 58 -8.12 16.61 9.76
CA TYR A 58 -9.05 15.72 10.44
C TYR A 58 -9.50 16.42 11.71
N SER A 59 -10.71 16.90 11.74
CA SER A 59 -11.27 17.52 12.93
C SER A 59 -12.31 16.59 13.54
N ASN A 60 -12.02 16.06 14.73
CA ASN A 60 -13.06 15.67 15.66
C ASN A 60 -13.63 16.90 16.40
N ASN A 61 -13.33 18.09 15.92
CA ASN A 61 -13.78 19.29 16.58
C ASN A 61 -15.22 19.59 16.21
N LYS A 62 -16.01 19.72 17.24
CA LYS A 62 -17.41 20.12 17.39
C LYS A 62 -17.94 21.24 16.46
N LYS A 63 -17.24 21.64 15.40
CA LYS A 63 -17.65 22.77 14.57
C LYS A 63 -17.99 22.47 13.11
N LYS A 64 -17.63 21.30 12.54
CA LYS A 64 -18.04 20.99 11.16
C LYS A 64 -18.65 19.60 10.96
N SER A 65 -18.21 18.55 11.64
CA SER A 65 -18.66 17.19 11.37
C SER A 65 -19.24 16.46 12.58
N TYR A 66 -18.90 16.87 13.82
CA TYR A 66 -19.50 16.29 15.02
C TYR A 66 -20.83 16.94 15.31
N VAL A 67 -21.88 16.13 15.43
CA VAL A 67 -23.23 16.59 15.77
C VAL A 67 -23.67 16.04 17.12
N GLN A 68 -24.32 16.88 17.90
CA GLN A 68 -24.97 16.43 19.13
C GLN A 68 -26.15 15.53 18.79
N LEU A 69 -26.49 14.60 19.66
CA LEU A 69 -27.59 13.65 19.43
C LEU A 69 -28.91 14.37 19.11
N ASN A 70 -29.16 15.52 19.76
CA ASN A 70 -30.35 16.35 19.53
C ASN A 70 -30.38 17.03 18.15
N ASP A 71 -29.25 17.13 17.47
CA ASP A 71 -29.14 17.69 16.13
C ASP A 71 -29.15 16.59 15.04
N ILE A 72 -29.46 15.36 15.40
CA ILE A 72 -29.63 14.23 14.49
C ILE A 72 -31.12 13.93 14.30
N SER A 73 -31.54 13.69 13.07
CA SER A 73 -32.92 13.32 12.76
C SER A 73 -33.38 12.11 13.59
N SER A 74 -34.54 12.24 14.24
CA SER A 74 -35.18 11.14 14.96
C SER A 74 -35.44 9.91 14.07
N ASN A 75 -35.67 10.11 12.78
CA ASN A 75 -35.79 9.04 11.80
C ASN A 75 -34.53 8.16 11.76
N LEU A 76 -33.34 8.81 11.81
CA LEU A 76 -32.09 8.07 11.78
C LEU A 76 -31.81 7.34 13.11
N ILE A 77 -32.00 8.02 14.24
CA ILE A 77 -31.84 7.43 15.56
C ILE A 77 -32.71 6.19 15.67
N ASN A 78 -33.97 6.29 15.32
CA ASN A 78 -34.92 5.18 15.34
C ASN A 78 -34.53 4.05 14.37
N ALA A 79 -34.11 4.39 13.15
CA ALA A 79 -33.66 3.42 12.15
C ALA A 79 -32.44 2.60 12.64
N ILE A 80 -31.44 3.26 13.22
CA ILE A 80 -30.24 2.60 13.76
C ILE A 80 -30.62 1.71 14.95
N ILE A 81 -31.40 2.21 15.90
CA ILE A 81 -31.79 1.44 17.08
C ILE A 81 -32.63 0.21 16.68
N SER A 82 -33.62 0.38 15.80
CA SER A 82 -34.46 -0.73 15.34
C SER A 82 -33.67 -1.86 14.68
N ILE A 83 -32.64 -1.53 13.90
CA ILE A 83 -31.93 -2.57 13.14
C ILE A 83 -30.68 -3.10 13.86
N GLU A 84 -29.95 -2.24 14.57
CA GLU A 84 -28.68 -2.62 15.18
C GLU A 84 -28.86 -3.07 16.63
N ASP A 85 -29.74 -2.45 17.42
CA ASP A 85 -29.88 -2.73 18.84
C ASP A 85 -31.22 -2.31 19.43
N LYS A 86 -32.29 -3.04 19.10
CA LYS A 86 -33.67 -2.71 19.44
C LYS A 86 -33.93 -2.45 20.94
N ARG A 87 -33.12 -3.03 21.81
CA ARG A 87 -33.22 -2.87 23.25
C ARG A 87 -32.10 -2.04 23.86
N PHE A 88 -31.50 -1.16 23.06
CA PHE A 88 -30.33 -0.36 23.42
C PHE A 88 -30.49 0.32 24.78
N TYR A 89 -31.63 0.96 25.06
CA TYR A 89 -31.89 1.67 26.30
C TYR A 89 -32.18 0.76 27.51
N SER A 90 -32.37 -0.56 27.31
CA SER A 90 -32.78 -1.48 28.36
C SER A 90 -31.68 -2.42 28.89
N HIS A 91 -30.54 -2.53 28.20
CA HIS A 91 -29.43 -3.37 28.66
C HIS A 91 -28.22 -2.52 29.08
N LYS A 92 -27.20 -3.17 29.68
CA LYS A 92 -25.93 -2.56 30.12
C LYS A 92 -24.73 -3.14 29.37
N GLY A 93 -24.58 -2.78 28.09
CA GLY A 93 -23.46 -3.16 27.20
C GLY A 93 -23.63 -4.53 26.54
N ILE A 94 -24.41 -5.44 27.10
CA ILE A 94 -24.71 -6.76 26.55
C ILE A 94 -26.20 -6.98 26.55
N ASP A 95 -26.76 -7.40 25.44
CA ASP A 95 -28.12 -7.87 25.33
C ASP A 95 -28.18 -9.40 25.40
N ILE A 96 -28.32 -9.95 26.59
CA ILE A 96 -28.30 -11.40 26.82
C ILE A 96 -29.46 -12.11 26.08
N VAL A 97 -30.61 -11.48 25.96
CA VAL A 97 -31.78 -12.07 25.27
C VAL A 97 -31.54 -12.13 23.77
N ARG A 98 -30.90 -11.07 23.17
CA ARG A 98 -30.52 -11.07 21.77
C ARG A 98 -29.43 -12.10 21.47
N VAL A 99 -28.44 -12.22 22.36
CA VAL A 99 -27.36 -13.22 22.20
C VAL A 99 -27.96 -14.64 22.23
N ALA A 100 -28.87 -14.94 23.16
CA ALA A 100 -29.55 -16.24 23.22
C ALA A 100 -30.42 -16.49 21.98
N GLY A 101 -31.17 -15.49 21.51
CA GLY A 101 -31.97 -15.57 20.30
C GLY A 101 -31.12 -15.82 19.05
N ALA A 102 -30.06 -15.05 18.85
CA ALA A 102 -29.12 -15.22 17.73
C ALA A 102 -28.44 -16.60 17.75
N PHE A 103 -28.09 -17.11 18.92
CA PHE A 103 -27.54 -18.46 19.07
C PHE A 103 -28.52 -19.56 18.61
N LEU A 104 -29.78 -19.46 18.99
CA LEU A 104 -30.83 -20.39 18.57
C LEU A 104 -31.13 -20.29 17.06
N SER A 105 -31.19 -19.08 16.51
CA SER A 105 -31.38 -18.85 15.08
C SER A 105 -30.23 -19.42 14.24
N ASN A 106 -28.98 -19.22 14.69
CA ASN A 106 -27.79 -19.73 14.01
C ASN A 106 -27.70 -21.27 14.04
N ILE A 107 -28.10 -21.91 15.15
CA ILE A 107 -28.18 -23.37 15.22
C ILE A 107 -29.25 -23.90 14.26
N LYS A 108 -30.46 -23.30 14.25
CA LYS A 108 -31.52 -23.71 13.30
C LYS A 108 -31.12 -23.57 11.84
N ALA A 109 -30.38 -22.51 11.51
CA ALA A 109 -29.96 -22.24 10.14
C ALA A 109 -28.67 -23.00 9.73
N SER A 110 -27.97 -23.66 10.66
CA SER A 110 -26.65 -24.29 10.49
C SER A 110 -25.59 -23.35 9.87
N LYS A 111 -25.78 -22.03 10.01
CA LYS A 111 -24.89 -20.96 9.56
C LYS A 111 -25.14 -19.69 10.37
N ILE A 112 -24.20 -18.77 10.37
CA ILE A 112 -24.36 -17.48 11.04
C ILE A 112 -25.32 -16.61 10.21
N VAL A 113 -26.56 -16.43 10.70
CA VAL A 113 -27.59 -15.59 10.07
C VAL A 113 -27.88 -14.33 10.86
N GLU A 114 -27.65 -14.34 12.18
CA GLU A 114 -27.87 -13.19 13.06
C GLU A 114 -26.67 -12.89 13.94
N GLY A 115 -26.35 -11.59 14.10
CA GLY A 115 -25.33 -11.08 15.01
C GLY A 115 -25.94 -10.58 16.32
N GLY A 116 -25.32 -10.91 17.45
CA GLY A 116 -25.76 -10.50 18.80
C GLY A 116 -25.01 -9.30 19.38
N SER A 117 -24.27 -8.52 18.59
CA SER A 117 -23.50 -7.37 19.09
C SER A 117 -24.40 -6.16 19.32
N THR A 118 -24.17 -5.42 20.43
CA THR A 118 -24.88 -4.18 20.77
C THR A 118 -24.21 -2.96 20.11
N ILE A 119 -24.91 -1.81 20.08
CA ILE A 119 -24.34 -0.52 19.63
C ILE A 119 -23.08 -0.18 20.44
N THR A 120 -23.12 -0.34 21.77
CA THR A 120 -21.95 -0.09 22.62
C THR A 120 -20.77 -0.99 22.26
N GLN A 121 -21.01 -2.27 21.95
CA GLN A 121 -19.97 -3.20 21.50
C GLN A 121 -19.38 -2.80 20.13
N GLN A 122 -20.21 -2.32 19.22
CA GLN A 122 -19.73 -1.82 17.92
C GLN A 122 -18.92 -0.55 18.10
N TYR A 123 -19.33 0.37 18.96
CA TYR A 123 -18.61 1.60 19.28
C TYR A 123 -17.24 1.32 19.89
N VAL A 124 -17.19 0.49 20.93
CA VAL A 124 -15.94 0.05 21.56
C VAL A 124 -15.00 -0.63 20.56
N ARG A 125 -15.54 -1.48 19.70
CA ARG A 125 -14.75 -2.13 18.64
C ARG A 125 -14.12 -1.09 17.71
N THR A 126 -14.87 -0.08 17.30
CA THR A 126 -14.37 1.00 16.43
C THR A 126 -13.27 1.81 17.10
N LEU A 127 -13.35 2.07 18.41
CA LEU A 127 -12.39 2.90 19.13
C LEU A 127 -11.09 2.18 19.55
N PHE A 128 -11.18 0.90 19.96
CA PHE A 128 -10.10 0.26 20.72
C PHE A 128 -9.62 -1.09 20.16
N LEU A 129 -10.34 -1.67 19.21
CA LEU A 129 -10.07 -3.04 18.78
C LEU A 129 -9.82 -3.12 17.27
N ASN A 130 -9.07 -4.14 16.87
CA ASN A 130 -8.83 -4.43 15.47
C ASN A 130 -10.00 -5.23 14.84
N SER A 131 -9.93 -5.46 13.51
CA SER A 131 -10.94 -6.20 12.74
C SER A 131 -10.83 -7.73 12.87
N GLU A 132 -9.87 -8.26 13.64
CA GLU A 132 -9.69 -9.71 13.81
C GLU A 132 -10.94 -10.36 14.44
N GLN A 133 -11.34 -11.51 13.91
CA GLN A 133 -12.47 -12.29 14.40
C GLN A 133 -12.01 -13.38 15.37
N THR A 134 -11.45 -12.97 16.54
CA THR A 134 -10.99 -13.89 17.57
C THR A 134 -11.91 -13.87 18.80
N ILE A 135 -12.01 -15.01 19.53
CA ILE A 135 -12.75 -15.10 20.79
C ILE A 135 -12.17 -14.11 21.82
N LYS A 136 -10.84 -13.99 21.88
CA LYS A 136 -10.14 -13.06 22.77
C LYS A 136 -10.61 -11.62 22.54
N ARG A 137 -10.59 -11.16 21.30
CA ARG A 137 -11.09 -9.83 20.93
C ARG A 137 -12.57 -9.66 21.32
N LYS A 138 -13.42 -10.66 21.08
CA LYS A 138 -14.84 -10.56 21.42
C LYS A 138 -15.08 -10.46 22.93
N LEU A 139 -14.29 -11.15 23.74
CA LEU A 139 -14.33 -11.00 25.20
C LEU A 139 -13.89 -9.60 25.64
N GLN A 140 -12.83 -9.05 25.06
CA GLN A 140 -12.39 -7.68 25.34
C GLN A 140 -13.48 -6.66 24.96
N GLU A 141 -14.10 -6.80 23.77
CA GLU A 141 -15.21 -5.96 23.31
C GLU A 141 -16.36 -5.94 24.34
N ILE A 142 -16.78 -7.10 24.82
CA ILE A 142 -17.84 -7.24 25.81
C ILE A 142 -17.48 -6.49 27.10
N MET A 143 -16.28 -6.69 27.60
CA MET A 143 -15.86 -6.16 28.91
C MET A 143 -15.68 -4.64 28.88
N ILE A 144 -15.05 -4.12 27.82
CA ILE A 144 -14.93 -2.68 27.66
C ILE A 144 -16.33 -2.05 27.49
N SER A 145 -17.26 -2.72 26.81
CA SER A 145 -18.61 -2.22 26.65
C SER A 145 -19.37 -2.11 27.99
N VAL A 146 -19.22 -3.08 28.87
CA VAL A 146 -19.82 -3.00 30.22
C VAL A 146 -19.19 -1.85 31.02
N LYS A 147 -17.87 -1.64 30.92
CA LYS A 147 -17.18 -0.50 31.55
C LYS A 147 -17.73 0.82 31.01
N PHE A 148 -17.86 0.97 29.68
CA PHE A 148 -18.39 2.16 29.04
C PHE A 148 -19.81 2.50 29.52
N GLU A 149 -20.68 1.52 29.59
CA GLU A 149 -22.06 1.68 30.13
C GLU A 149 -22.09 2.06 31.61
N SER A 150 -21.01 1.87 32.36
CA SER A 150 -20.89 2.35 33.75
C SER A 150 -20.36 3.78 33.84
N MET A 151 -19.71 4.29 32.78
CA MET A 151 -19.03 5.60 32.76
C MET A 151 -19.82 6.67 31.98
N TYR A 152 -20.61 6.25 31.00
CA TYR A 152 -21.30 7.14 30.06
C TYR A 152 -22.78 6.81 30.00
N THR A 153 -23.61 7.83 29.76
CA THR A 153 -25.03 7.68 29.51
C THR A 153 -25.30 7.00 28.16
N LYS A 154 -26.49 6.45 27.98
CA LYS A 154 -26.91 5.85 26.72
C LYS A 154 -26.84 6.85 25.54
N ASP A 155 -27.24 8.08 25.78
CA ASP A 155 -27.24 9.13 24.78
C ASP A 155 -25.82 9.52 24.38
N GLU A 156 -24.88 9.64 25.33
CA GLU A 156 -23.46 9.87 25.03
C GLU A 156 -22.84 8.73 24.24
N LEU A 157 -23.21 7.47 24.54
CA LEU A 157 -22.73 6.30 23.82
C LEU A 157 -23.30 6.25 22.38
N LEU A 158 -24.57 6.57 22.21
CA LEU A 158 -25.21 6.63 20.88
C LEU A 158 -24.67 7.78 20.04
N GLU A 159 -24.50 8.96 20.64
CA GLU A 159 -23.88 10.12 20.00
C GLU A 159 -22.47 9.80 19.52
N GLY A 160 -21.64 9.21 20.39
CA GLY A 160 -20.28 8.80 20.06
C GLY A 160 -20.24 7.74 18.96
N TYR A 161 -21.14 6.76 19.01
CA TYR A 161 -21.30 5.75 17.97
C TYR A 161 -21.62 6.37 16.61
N LEU A 162 -22.66 7.20 16.52
CA LEU A 162 -23.12 7.83 15.27
C LEU A 162 -22.05 8.75 14.66
N ASN A 163 -21.24 9.40 15.48
CA ASN A 163 -20.14 10.25 15.04
C ASN A 163 -18.86 9.48 14.68
N SER A 164 -18.79 8.14 14.91
CA SER A 164 -17.57 7.36 14.72
C SER A 164 -17.68 6.21 13.73
N ILE A 165 -18.88 5.77 13.35
CA ILE A 165 -19.07 4.62 12.48
C ILE A 165 -18.71 4.94 11.02
N TYR A 166 -18.28 3.91 10.29
CA TYR A 166 -17.87 3.99 8.90
C TYR A 166 -19.04 3.81 7.94
N PHE A 167 -19.20 4.73 7.00
CA PHE A 167 -20.28 4.77 6.01
C PHE A 167 -19.82 4.53 4.56
N ASP A 168 -18.73 3.80 4.34
CA ASP A 168 -18.09 3.60 3.02
C ASP A 168 -17.44 4.89 2.48
N HIS A 169 -16.77 4.81 1.32
CA HIS A 169 -16.10 5.94 0.65
C HIS A 169 -15.13 6.76 1.53
N GLY A 170 -14.53 6.15 2.57
CA GLY A 170 -13.63 6.86 3.51
C GLY A 170 -14.35 7.74 4.52
N ILE A 171 -15.68 7.70 4.59
CA ILE A 171 -16.50 8.61 5.41
C ILE A 171 -16.83 7.98 6.76
N TYR A 172 -16.51 8.72 7.81
CA TYR A 172 -16.81 8.38 9.20
C TYR A 172 -17.71 9.46 9.81
N GLY A 173 -18.70 9.04 10.58
CA GLY A 173 -19.66 9.93 11.22
C GLY A 173 -20.84 10.30 10.35
N ILE A 174 -21.96 10.53 11.04
CA ILE A 174 -23.27 10.67 10.39
C ILE A 174 -23.47 11.98 9.65
N GLU A 175 -22.91 13.08 10.15
CA GLU A 175 -23.05 14.39 9.49
C GLU A 175 -22.35 14.36 8.13
N ASP A 176 -21.11 13.87 8.10
CA ASP A 176 -20.35 13.75 6.87
C ASP A 176 -20.99 12.76 5.89
N ALA A 177 -21.56 11.66 6.40
CA ALA A 177 -22.30 10.72 5.56
C ALA A 177 -23.57 11.37 4.99
N SER A 178 -24.31 12.13 5.76
CA SER A 178 -25.49 12.86 5.31
C SER A 178 -25.14 13.88 4.22
N MET A 179 -24.08 14.65 4.45
CA MET A 179 -23.57 15.61 3.47
C MET A 179 -23.09 14.94 2.18
N PHE A 180 -22.32 13.84 2.29
CA PHE A 180 -21.81 13.12 1.14
C PHE A 180 -22.92 12.51 0.29
N TYR A 181 -23.80 11.74 0.91
CA TYR A 181 -24.80 11.00 0.17
C TYR A 181 -25.95 11.88 -0.33
N PHE A 182 -26.33 12.92 0.43
CA PHE A 182 -27.57 13.69 0.18
C PHE A 182 -27.39 15.21 0.14
N ASN A 183 -26.20 15.73 0.44
CA ASN A 183 -25.94 17.17 0.59
C ASN A 183 -26.91 17.85 1.58
N LYS A 184 -27.16 17.19 2.71
CA LYS A 184 -28.05 17.64 3.78
C LYS A 184 -27.39 17.44 5.14
N LYS A 185 -27.79 18.27 6.13
CA LYS A 185 -27.41 18.01 7.53
C LYS A 185 -28.06 16.73 8.06
N ALA A 186 -27.45 16.09 9.04
CA ALA A 186 -28.01 14.89 9.67
C ALA A 186 -29.39 15.13 10.31
N SER A 187 -29.68 16.37 10.73
CA SER A 187 -30.98 16.78 11.25
C SER A 187 -32.10 16.82 10.19
N GLU A 188 -31.73 16.95 8.92
CA GLU A 188 -32.67 17.14 7.79
C GLU A 188 -33.00 15.84 7.04
N LEU A 189 -32.44 14.70 7.50
CA LEU A 189 -32.65 13.40 6.86
C LEU A 189 -34.12 12.98 6.92
N THR A 190 -34.68 12.70 5.75
CA THR A 190 -35.99 12.08 5.60
C THR A 190 -35.96 10.61 6.06
N LEU A 191 -37.12 10.02 6.28
CA LEU A 191 -37.21 8.60 6.69
C LEU A 191 -36.50 7.66 5.70
N VAL A 192 -36.63 7.88 4.40
CA VAL A 192 -36.02 7.03 3.39
C VAL A 192 -34.50 7.19 3.34
N GLU A 193 -34.00 8.41 3.49
CA GLU A 193 -32.55 8.71 3.53
C GLU A 193 -31.93 8.15 4.84
N ALA A 194 -32.59 8.35 5.97
CA ALA A 194 -32.19 7.83 7.27
C ALA A 194 -32.09 6.29 7.27
N ALA A 195 -33.10 5.60 6.75
CA ALA A 195 -33.07 4.14 6.63
C ALA A 195 -31.99 3.63 5.65
N ALA A 196 -31.72 4.40 4.58
CA ALA A 196 -30.64 4.08 3.66
C ALA A 196 -29.26 4.18 4.31
N LEU A 197 -28.98 5.24 5.10
CA LEU A 197 -27.75 5.36 5.87
C LEU A 197 -27.63 4.30 6.96
N ALA A 198 -28.72 4.05 7.69
CA ALA A 198 -28.75 3.00 8.73
C ALA A 198 -28.50 1.58 8.19
N SER A 199 -28.63 1.38 6.88
CA SER A 199 -28.30 0.10 6.25
C SER A 199 -26.80 -0.17 6.12
N ILE A 200 -25.97 0.89 6.04
CA ILE A 200 -24.57 0.84 5.64
C ILE A 200 -23.66 0.17 6.71
N PRO A 201 -23.76 0.47 8.02
CA PRO A 201 -22.83 -0.02 9.04
C PRO A 201 -22.68 -1.55 9.12
N LYS A 202 -23.69 -2.31 8.74
CA LYS A 202 -23.65 -3.78 8.71
C LYS A 202 -22.61 -4.33 7.74
N GLY A 203 -22.34 -3.61 6.64
CA GLY A 203 -21.37 -3.97 5.63
C GLY A 203 -21.19 -2.81 4.66
N PRO A 204 -20.32 -1.86 4.95
CA PRO A 204 -20.27 -0.58 4.24
C PRO A 204 -20.18 -0.71 2.72
N THR A 205 -19.24 -1.52 2.21
CA THR A 205 -19.12 -1.77 0.77
C THR A 205 -20.31 -2.54 0.17
N ILE A 206 -20.94 -3.43 0.97
CA ILE A 206 -22.04 -4.27 0.50
C ILE A 206 -23.35 -3.49 0.39
N TYR A 207 -23.58 -2.58 1.34
CA TYR A 207 -24.82 -1.81 1.44
C TYR A 207 -24.67 -0.32 1.07
N SER A 208 -23.57 0.04 0.43
CA SER A 208 -23.40 1.41 -0.11
C SER A 208 -24.47 1.68 -1.17
N PRO A 209 -25.25 2.76 -1.05
CA PRO A 209 -26.29 3.10 -2.03
C PRO A 209 -25.71 3.50 -3.39
N ILE A 210 -24.44 3.91 -3.46
CA ILE A 210 -23.73 4.24 -4.70
C ILE A 210 -23.21 2.95 -5.36
N LYS A 211 -22.52 2.09 -4.60
CA LYS A 211 -21.89 0.86 -5.14
C LYS A 211 -22.91 -0.26 -5.41
N ASN A 212 -23.90 -0.41 -4.54
CA ASN A 212 -24.88 -1.50 -4.58
C ASN A 212 -26.31 -1.01 -4.27
N PRO A 213 -26.93 -0.19 -5.14
CA PRO A 213 -28.20 0.44 -4.88
C PRO A 213 -29.33 -0.56 -4.57
N ASN A 214 -29.36 -1.71 -5.23
CA ASN A 214 -30.38 -2.73 -4.99
C ASN A 214 -30.27 -3.35 -3.59
N LYS A 215 -29.05 -3.72 -3.14
CA LYS A 215 -28.82 -4.28 -1.81
C LYS A 215 -29.11 -3.26 -0.72
N ASN A 216 -28.75 -1.98 -0.97
CA ASN A 216 -29.13 -0.90 -0.05
C ASN A 216 -30.64 -0.77 0.04
N LYS A 217 -31.37 -0.76 -1.10
CA LYS A 217 -32.82 -0.67 -1.14
C LYS A 217 -33.50 -1.83 -0.40
N GLU A 218 -33.05 -3.05 -0.59
CA GLU A 218 -33.57 -4.22 0.13
C GLU A 218 -33.42 -4.06 1.64
N ARG A 219 -32.22 -3.68 2.10
CA ARG A 219 -31.97 -3.50 3.53
C ARG A 219 -32.66 -2.27 4.11
N ARG A 220 -32.71 -1.16 3.37
CA ARG A 220 -33.50 0.03 3.71
C ARG A 220 -34.96 -0.33 3.95
N ASN A 221 -35.56 -1.08 3.03
CA ASN A 221 -36.96 -1.49 3.14
C ASN A 221 -37.18 -2.42 4.35
N LEU A 222 -36.21 -3.31 4.67
CA LEU A 222 -36.24 -4.09 5.89
C LEU A 222 -36.27 -3.20 7.14
N ILE A 223 -35.42 -2.17 7.19
CA ILE A 223 -35.35 -1.23 8.32
C ILE A 223 -36.68 -0.49 8.49
N ILE A 224 -37.26 0.03 7.42
CA ILE A 224 -38.56 0.72 7.45
C ILE A 224 -39.64 -0.22 8.01
N ASN A 225 -39.67 -1.47 7.59
CA ASN A 225 -40.63 -2.46 8.08
C ASN A 225 -40.41 -2.81 9.57
N GLU A 226 -39.17 -2.85 10.04
CA GLU A 226 -38.90 -3.07 11.49
C GLU A 226 -39.32 -1.84 12.31
N MET A 227 -39.06 -0.61 11.80
CA MET A 227 -39.54 0.62 12.46
C MET A 227 -41.08 0.67 12.55
N LEU A 228 -41.79 0.22 11.52
CA LEU A 228 -43.26 0.10 11.55
C LEU A 228 -43.75 -0.92 12.58
N LYS A 229 -43.13 -2.09 12.61
CA LYS A 229 -43.39 -3.13 13.60
C LYS A 229 -43.20 -2.66 15.05
N ASP A 230 -42.23 -1.77 15.26
CA ASP A 230 -41.89 -1.18 16.55
C ASP A 230 -42.77 0.02 16.91
N ASN A 231 -43.75 0.36 16.05
CA ASN A 231 -44.62 1.53 16.16
C ASN A 231 -43.86 2.87 16.26
N LEU A 232 -42.70 2.96 15.60
CA LEU A 232 -41.88 4.17 15.56
C LEU A 232 -42.26 5.11 14.40
N ILE A 233 -43.02 4.60 13.44
CA ILE A 233 -43.54 5.32 12.26
C ILE A 233 -44.96 4.88 11.97
N SER A 234 -45.75 5.71 11.29
CA SER A 234 -47.09 5.38 10.84
C SER A 234 -47.09 4.44 9.62
N GLU A 235 -48.19 3.74 9.35
CA GLU A 235 -48.37 2.95 8.15
C GLU A 235 -48.27 3.79 6.87
N GLU A 236 -48.78 5.03 6.93
CA GLU A 236 -48.75 5.98 5.82
C GLU A 236 -47.31 6.41 5.50
N ASP A 237 -46.50 6.79 6.54
CA ASP A 237 -45.11 7.18 6.37
C ASP A 237 -44.27 6.01 5.82
N ALA A 238 -44.53 4.81 6.34
CA ALA A 238 -43.84 3.60 5.88
C ALA A 238 -44.12 3.33 4.39
N LYS A 239 -45.36 3.43 3.97
CA LYS A 239 -45.76 3.25 2.58
C LYS A 239 -45.09 4.28 1.65
N ILE A 240 -45.13 5.57 2.02
CA ILE A 240 -44.46 6.63 1.26
C ILE A 240 -42.95 6.37 1.14
N ALA A 241 -42.31 6.01 2.25
CA ALA A 241 -40.86 5.76 2.27
C ALA A 241 -40.45 4.51 1.45
N LEU A 242 -41.25 3.45 1.44
CA LEU A 242 -40.99 2.24 0.64
C LEU A 242 -41.09 2.48 -0.87
N GLU A 243 -41.99 3.38 -1.29
CA GLU A 243 -42.20 3.76 -2.70
C GLU A 243 -41.20 4.83 -3.17
N SER A 244 -40.56 5.55 -2.25
CA SER A 244 -39.66 6.65 -2.55
C SER A 244 -38.32 6.20 -3.15
N SER A 245 -37.82 6.94 -4.13
CA SER A 245 -36.47 6.82 -4.66
C SER A 245 -35.48 7.70 -3.88
N LEU A 246 -34.19 7.31 -3.88
CA LEU A 246 -33.12 8.12 -3.31
C LEU A 246 -32.49 9.00 -4.40
N THR A 247 -32.28 10.26 -4.09
CA THR A 247 -31.44 11.16 -4.90
C THR A 247 -30.08 11.28 -4.23
N LEU A 248 -29.07 10.66 -4.86
CA LEU A 248 -27.70 10.63 -4.34
C LEU A 248 -26.86 11.73 -4.99
N VAL A 249 -26.04 12.40 -4.21
CA VAL A 249 -25.14 13.46 -4.67
C VAL A 249 -23.72 12.94 -4.82
N GLY A 250 -23.20 12.21 -3.82
CA GLY A 250 -21.88 11.57 -3.86
C GLY A 250 -20.71 12.58 -3.88
N ILE A 251 -20.91 13.79 -3.33
CA ILE A 251 -19.85 14.81 -3.24
C ILE A 251 -19.11 14.64 -1.91
N ASN A 252 -17.78 14.46 -1.98
CA ASN A 252 -16.96 14.41 -0.78
C ASN A 252 -16.97 15.78 -0.09
N PRO A 253 -17.42 15.90 1.18
CA PRO A 253 -17.47 17.17 1.90
C PRO A 253 -16.09 17.76 2.20
N TYR A 254 -15.02 16.98 2.04
CA TYR A 254 -13.63 17.37 2.27
C TYR A 254 -12.92 17.91 1.02
N ASN A 255 -13.63 18.62 0.16
CA ASN A 255 -13.09 19.25 -1.04
C ASN A 255 -12.24 20.50 -0.69
N GLU A 256 -11.21 20.34 0.15
CA GLU A 256 -10.21 21.38 0.40
C GLU A 256 -8.83 20.84 -0.01
N SER A 257 -8.25 21.45 -1.03
CA SER A 257 -6.83 21.43 -1.46
C SER A 257 -6.11 20.08 -1.39
N ILE A 258 -5.49 19.68 -2.49
CA ILE A 258 -4.62 18.53 -2.68
C ILE A 258 -5.11 17.25 -1.96
N ASN A 259 -5.96 16.52 -2.66
CA ASN A 259 -6.49 15.27 -2.16
C ASN A 259 -5.50 14.13 -2.49
N ALA A 260 -4.64 13.74 -1.54
CA ALA A 260 -3.70 12.61 -1.65
C ALA A 260 -4.16 11.40 -0.82
N PRO A 261 -5.33 10.79 -1.10
CA PRO A 261 -5.98 9.86 -0.17
C PRO A 261 -5.16 8.59 0.09
N PHE A 262 -4.50 8.03 -0.91
CA PHE A 262 -3.64 6.85 -0.73
C PHE A 262 -2.44 7.13 0.17
N PHE A 263 -1.85 8.32 0.07
CA PHE A 263 -0.76 8.75 0.94
C PHE A 263 -1.27 9.01 2.36
N GLN A 264 -2.42 9.67 2.49
CA GLN A 264 -3.07 9.96 3.77
C GLN A 264 -3.37 8.69 4.56
N ASP A 265 -3.88 7.63 3.92
CA ASP A 265 -4.15 6.35 4.56
C ASP A 265 -2.88 5.75 5.19
N ILE A 266 -1.74 5.87 4.50
CA ILE A 266 -0.46 5.40 5.04
C ILE A 266 -0.02 6.28 6.22
N VAL A 267 -0.15 7.60 6.13
CA VAL A 267 0.16 8.51 7.26
C VAL A 267 -0.65 8.14 8.50
N ILE A 268 -1.96 7.94 8.36
CA ILE A 268 -2.84 7.56 9.47
C ILE A 268 -2.46 6.19 10.05
N SER A 269 -2.14 5.24 9.17
CA SER A 269 -1.64 3.93 9.59
C SER A 269 -0.34 4.02 10.40
N GLU A 270 0.61 4.83 9.95
CA GLU A 270 1.89 5.04 10.66
C GLU A 270 1.68 5.80 11.99
N LEU A 271 0.83 6.83 12.02
CA LEU A 271 0.45 7.54 13.26
C LEU A 271 -0.05 6.57 14.34
N SER A 272 -0.84 5.58 13.96
CA SER A 272 -1.39 4.60 14.89
C SER A 272 -0.33 3.73 15.57
N LYS A 273 0.87 3.62 14.97
CA LYS A 273 2.01 2.83 15.48
C LYS A 273 2.92 3.64 16.42
N ILE A 274 2.75 4.96 16.48
CA ILE A 274 3.55 5.85 17.34
C ILE A 274 2.87 5.96 18.71
N PRO A 275 3.42 5.35 19.80
CA PRO A 275 2.71 5.23 21.07
C PRO A 275 2.34 6.58 21.71
N ILE A 276 3.24 7.55 21.65
CA ILE A 276 3.07 8.88 22.26
C ILE A 276 1.89 9.67 21.64
N VAL A 277 1.51 9.39 20.40
CA VAL A 277 0.38 10.06 19.73
C VAL A 277 -0.91 9.87 20.50
N LYS A 278 -1.11 8.71 21.16
CA LYS A 278 -2.32 8.42 21.96
C LYS A 278 -2.46 9.38 23.14
N ASP A 279 -1.34 9.79 23.74
CA ASP A 279 -1.33 10.64 24.94
C ASP A 279 -1.63 12.11 24.59
N TYR A 280 -1.38 12.52 23.36
CA TYR A 280 -1.57 13.89 22.89
C TYR A 280 -2.75 14.07 21.93
N ALA A 281 -3.35 12.98 21.44
CA ALA A 281 -4.41 13.04 20.45
C ALA A 281 -5.62 13.88 20.89
N TYR A 282 -5.91 13.94 22.20
CA TYR A 282 -7.01 14.74 22.75
C TYR A 282 -6.74 16.26 22.73
N LYS A 283 -5.45 16.69 22.68
CA LYS A 283 -5.06 18.10 22.61
C LYS A 283 -5.00 18.62 21.17
N GLY A 284 -5.06 17.72 20.20
CA GLY A 284 -4.81 18.02 18.80
C GLY A 284 -3.33 18.04 18.44
N ILE A 285 -3.02 17.60 17.24
CA ILE A 285 -1.64 17.47 16.75
C ILE A 285 -1.49 17.99 15.33
N LYS A 286 -0.32 18.52 15.03
CA LYS A 286 0.15 18.86 13.69
C LYS A 286 1.14 17.79 13.25
N VAL A 287 0.89 17.16 12.11
CA VAL A 287 1.72 16.09 11.55
C VAL A 287 2.38 16.62 10.28
N TYR A 288 3.68 16.76 10.33
CA TYR A 288 4.50 17.15 9.19
C TYR A 288 4.87 15.88 8.43
N THR A 289 4.42 15.80 7.20
CA THR A 289 4.60 14.64 6.32
C THR A 289 5.67 14.92 5.27
N THR A 290 6.05 13.87 4.55
CA THR A 290 7.00 13.95 3.44
C THR A 290 6.33 14.16 2.09
N LEU A 291 5.00 14.32 2.04
CA LEU A 291 4.25 14.50 0.81
C LEU A 291 4.78 15.71 0.02
N ASP A 292 5.17 15.48 -1.23
CA ASP A 292 5.38 16.54 -2.21
C ASP A 292 4.06 16.74 -2.98
N SER A 293 3.31 17.74 -2.55
CA SER A 293 1.97 18.02 -3.06
C SER A 293 1.95 18.30 -4.55
N SER A 294 2.91 19.07 -5.06
CA SER A 294 3.05 19.43 -6.48
C SER A 294 3.39 18.21 -7.34
N LEU A 295 4.31 17.38 -6.85
CA LEU A 295 4.66 16.12 -7.51
C LEU A 295 3.46 15.17 -7.53
N TYR A 296 2.72 15.05 -6.43
CA TYR A 296 1.54 14.19 -6.36
C TYR A 296 0.47 14.57 -7.40
N GLU A 297 0.19 15.88 -7.57
CA GLU A 297 -0.74 16.37 -8.59
C GLU A 297 -0.28 16.00 -9.99
N SER A 298 1.01 16.21 -10.28
CA SER A 298 1.62 15.86 -11.57
C SER A 298 1.54 14.35 -11.86
N VAL A 299 1.71 13.51 -10.83
CA VAL A 299 1.54 12.05 -10.94
C VAL A 299 0.12 11.67 -11.33
N VAL A 300 -0.88 12.24 -10.65
CA VAL A 300 -2.30 11.97 -10.94
C VAL A 300 -2.67 12.45 -12.34
N GLU A 301 -2.21 13.63 -12.74
CA GLU A 301 -2.42 14.15 -14.10
C GLU A 301 -1.82 13.22 -15.16
N SER A 302 -0.58 12.75 -14.95
CA SER A 302 0.08 11.82 -15.86
C SER A 302 -0.67 10.49 -16.01
N ILE A 303 -1.18 9.92 -14.90
CA ILE A 303 -1.99 8.70 -14.96
C ILE A 303 -3.20 8.91 -15.86
N ASN A 304 -3.95 10.00 -15.65
CA ASN A 304 -5.15 10.32 -16.41
C ASN A 304 -4.85 10.55 -17.90
N LYS A 305 -3.69 11.12 -18.21
CA LYS A 305 -3.25 11.40 -19.58
C LYS A 305 -2.74 10.17 -20.33
N ARG A 306 -2.12 9.20 -19.64
CA ARG A 306 -1.35 8.12 -20.26
C ARG A 306 -2.05 6.76 -20.31
N ILE A 307 -3.19 6.61 -19.66
CA ILE A 307 -3.95 5.36 -19.65
C ILE A 307 -5.23 5.54 -20.45
N ASP A 308 -5.35 4.75 -21.53
CA ASP A 308 -6.51 4.79 -22.43
C ASP A 308 -7.64 3.85 -21.99
N SER A 309 -7.32 2.72 -21.36
CA SER A 309 -8.33 1.73 -20.96
C SER A 309 -8.98 2.11 -19.64
N GLU A 310 -10.30 2.03 -19.58
CA GLU A 310 -11.10 2.43 -18.41
C GLU A 310 -10.71 1.67 -17.14
N ASN A 311 -10.54 0.35 -17.24
CA ASN A 311 -10.27 -0.54 -16.10
C ASN A 311 -8.78 -0.85 -15.90
N LEU A 312 -7.89 -0.27 -16.71
CA LEU A 312 -6.46 -0.37 -16.47
C LEU A 312 -6.09 0.54 -15.31
N GLU A 313 -5.41 0.00 -14.33
CA GLU A 313 -4.97 0.71 -13.14
C GLU A 313 -3.48 1.05 -13.23
N ALA A 314 -3.05 2.02 -12.42
CA ALA A 314 -1.64 2.33 -12.18
C ALA A 314 -1.36 2.48 -10.70
N ALA A 315 -0.14 2.12 -10.30
CA ALA A 315 0.35 2.36 -8.95
C ALA A 315 1.76 2.95 -8.99
N ILE A 316 1.96 4.00 -8.21
CA ILE A 316 3.20 4.76 -8.17
C ILE A 316 3.68 4.88 -6.73
N TYR A 317 5.00 4.69 -6.55
CA TYR A 317 5.67 4.91 -5.27
C TYR A 317 6.98 5.67 -5.53
N ILE A 318 7.17 6.79 -4.84
CA ILE A 318 8.32 7.69 -5.05
C ILE A 318 9.03 7.94 -3.73
N ILE A 319 10.36 7.75 -3.73
CA ILE A 319 11.25 8.00 -2.58
C ILE A 319 12.34 8.99 -2.98
N GLU A 320 12.72 9.87 -2.08
CA GLU A 320 13.97 10.62 -2.11
C GLU A 320 15.08 9.76 -1.48
N PRO A 321 16.06 9.26 -2.27
CA PRO A 321 17.00 8.24 -1.78
C PRO A 321 17.90 8.69 -0.65
N SER A 322 18.28 9.98 -0.64
CA SER A 322 19.22 10.56 0.32
C SER A 322 18.63 10.73 1.72
N THR A 323 17.29 10.84 1.81
CA THR A 323 16.56 11.04 3.06
C THR A 323 15.69 9.86 3.45
N GLY A 324 15.31 9.00 2.48
CA GLY A 324 14.29 7.97 2.65
C GLY A 324 12.86 8.55 2.77
N TYR A 325 12.65 9.81 2.42
CA TYR A 325 11.33 10.43 2.44
C TYR A 325 10.48 9.89 1.30
N VAL A 326 9.28 9.41 1.64
CA VAL A 326 8.31 8.96 0.64
C VAL A 326 7.53 10.19 0.16
N LEU A 327 7.81 10.61 -1.08
CA LEU A 327 7.28 11.87 -1.62
C LEU A 327 5.86 11.76 -2.17
N ALA A 328 5.51 10.59 -2.74
CA ALA A 328 4.17 10.34 -3.26
C ALA A 328 3.83 8.85 -3.25
N ILE A 329 2.57 8.54 -2.99
CA ILE A 329 1.98 7.19 -3.09
C ILE A 329 0.63 7.33 -3.80
N VAL A 330 0.50 6.70 -4.97
CA VAL A 330 -0.76 6.61 -5.70
C VAL A 330 -1.07 5.14 -5.94
N GLY A 331 -2.17 4.66 -5.39
CA GLY A 331 -2.53 3.24 -5.42
C GLY A 331 -3.58 2.86 -6.48
N GLY A 332 -3.99 3.80 -7.31
CA GLY A 332 -5.00 3.58 -8.36
C GLY A 332 -5.43 4.89 -8.99
N LYS A 333 -6.17 4.82 -10.10
CA LYS A 333 -6.66 5.99 -10.86
C LYS A 333 -7.68 6.82 -10.08
N ASP A 334 -8.57 6.14 -9.36
CA ASP A 334 -9.70 6.79 -8.69
C ASP A 334 -9.94 6.14 -7.32
N TYR A 335 -9.59 6.88 -6.27
CA TYR A 335 -9.76 6.43 -4.89
C TYR A 335 -11.24 6.20 -4.53
N ASN A 336 -12.17 6.95 -5.12
CA ASN A 336 -13.60 6.79 -4.84
C ASN A 336 -14.15 5.48 -5.42
N LYS A 337 -13.57 5.00 -6.54
CA LYS A 337 -13.92 3.68 -7.12
C LYS A 337 -13.27 2.53 -6.36
N SER A 338 -12.02 2.69 -5.92
CA SER A 338 -11.29 1.66 -5.18
C SER A 338 -10.28 2.27 -4.21
N THR A 339 -10.48 2.01 -2.92
CA THR A 339 -9.55 2.39 -1.85
C THR A 339 -8.37 1.42 -1.72
N PHE A 340 -8.34 0.35 -2.52
CA PHE A 340 -7.24 -0.62 -2.51
C PHE A 340 -5.95 0.03 -3.00
N ASN A 341 -4.99 0.20 -2.08
CA ASN A 341 -3.71 0.81 -2.38
C ASN A 341 -2.77 -0.19 -3.05
N ARG A 342 -2.77 -0.23 -4.39
CA ARG A 342 -1.95 -1.16 -5.18
C ARG A 342 -0.46 -0.88 -5.04
N ALA A 343 -0.08 0.36 -4.73
CA ALA A 343 1.33 0.72 -4.53
C ALA A 343 1.97 -0.01 -3.34
N VAL A 344 1.15 -0.37 -2.33
CA VAL A 344 1.60 -0.98 -1.08
C VAL A 344 1.15 -2.42 -0.95
N ASN A 345 -0.09 -2.73 -1.35
CA ASN A 345 -0.76 -3.99 -1.03
C ASN A 345 -0.85 -4.99 -2.20
N SER A 346 -0.58 -4.57 -3.45
CA SER A 346 -0.60 -5.50 -4.56
C SER A 346 0.63 -6.40 -4.57
N GLN A 347 0.45 -7.62 -5.06
CA GLN A 347 1.53 -8.57 -5.32
C GLN A 347 1.48 -8.91 -6.81
N ARG A 348 2.49 -8.47 -7.57
CA ARG A 348 2.55 -8.58 -9.03
C ARG A 348 3.93 -9.03 -9.47
N GLN A 349 3.99 -9.78 -10.58
CA GLN A 349 5.26 -10.24 -11.12
C GLN A 349 6.08 -9.06 -11.66
N PRO A 350 7.26 -8.79 -11.08
CA PRO A 350 8.09 -7.66 -11.46
C PRO A 350 8.74 -7.84 -12.84
N GLY A 351 8.77 -9.05 -13.37
CA GLY A 351 9.43 -9.36 -14.64
C GLY A 351 10.91 -8.94 -14.61
N SER A 352 11.37 -8.35 -15.69
CA SER A 352 12.79 -7.96 -15.85
C SER A 352 13.29 -6.85 -14.91
N THR A 353 12.44 -6.27 -14.07
CA THR A 353 12.89 -5.26 -13.08
C THR A 353 13.76 -5.87 -11.99
N ILE A 354 13.76 -7.19 -11.84
CA ILE A 354 14.60 -7.91 -10.88
C ILE A 354 16.07 -8.02 -11.30
N LYS A 355 16.37 -7.88 -12.59
CA LYS A 355 17.71 -8.11 -13.17
C LYS A 355 18.82 -7.23 -12.59
N PRO A 356 18.62 -5.95 -12.23
CA PRO A 356 19.66 -5.16 -11.59
C PRO A 356 20.21 -5.80 -10.30
N PHE A 357 19.37 -6.41 -9.48
CA PHE A 357 19.81 -7.11 -8.27
C PHE A 357 20.64 -8.37 -8.60
N LEU A 358 20.29 -9.08 -9.66
CA LEU A 358 21.09 -10.20 -10.17
C LEU A 358 22.46 -9.73 -10.63
N TYR A 359 22.52 -8.63 -11.40
CA TYR A 359 23.77 -8.14 -11.94
C TYR A 359 24.65 -7.47 -10.88
N LEU A 360 24.07 -6.83 -9.87
CA LEU A 360 24.83 -6.41 -8.70
C LEU A 360 25.45 -7.62 -7.99
N THR A 361 24.66 -8.68 -7.79
CA THR A 361 25.18 -9.94 -7.21
C THR A 361 26.32 -10.51 -8.07
N ALA A 362 26.22 -10.40 -9.38
CA ALA A 362 27.29 -10.86 -10.29
C ALA A 362 28.57 -10.02 -10.15
N LEU A 363 28.45 -8.68 -10.09
CA LEU A 363 29.59 -7.77 -9.88
C LEU A 363 30.31 -8.09 -8.57
N GLU A 364 29.58 -8.25 -7.48
CA GLU A 364 30.11 -8.63 -6.16
C GLU A 364 30.73 -10.02 -6.11
N ASN A 365 30.46 -10.88 -7.10
CA ASN A 365 31.05 -12.22 -7.25
C ASN A 365 32.05 -12.31 -8.41
N GLY A 366 32.70 -11.20 -8.78
CA GLY A 366 33.83 -11.15 -9.70
C GLY A 366 33.49 -10.97 -11.17
N PHE A 367 32.22 -10.76 -11.53
CA PHE A 367 31.86 -10.32 -12.87
C PHE A 367 32.27 -8.86 -13.08
N THR A 368 32.37 -8.49 -14.34
CA THR A 368 32.53 -7.09 -14.74
C THR A 368 31.39 -6.70 -15.70
N PRO A 369 31.14 -5.43 -15.92
CA PRO A 369 30.14 -4.96 -16.91
C PRO A 369 30.37 -5.51 -18.33
N ILE A 370 31.59 -5.93 -18.63
CA ILE A 370 31.98 -6.50 -19.93
C ILE A 370 32.09 -8.03 -19.92
N THR A 371 31.72 -8.70 -18.84
CA THR A 371 31.59 -10.18 -18.83
C THR A 371 30.55 -10.57 -19.87
N THR A 372 30.90 -11.53 -20.76
CA THR A 372 30.07 -11.91 -21.88
C THR A 372 29.44 -13.28 -21.73
N PHE A 373 28.23 -13.41 -22.26
CA PHE A 373 27.57 -14.67 -22.57
C PHE A 373 26.89 -14.59 -23.94
N GLU A 374 26.86 -15.71 -24.66
CA GLU A 374 26.10 -15.82 -25.89
C GLU A 374 24.61 -15.69 -25.64
N SER A 375 23.95 -14.80 -26.40
CA SER A 375 22.49 -14.65 -26.43
C SER A 375 21.93 -15.33 -27.69
N SER A 376 21.56 -16.62 -27.54
CA SER A 376 20.93 -17.45 -28.58
C SER A 376 19.84 -18.31 -27.97
N PRO A 377 18.88 -18.88 -28.76
CA PRO A 377 17.88 -19.79 -28.22
C PRO A 377 18.51 -20.90 -27.39
N THR A 378 18.21 -20.96 -26.11
CA THR A 378 18.86 -21.88 -25.15
C THR A 378 17.83 -22.59 -24.30
N THR A 379 17.99 -23.91 -24.18
CA THR A 379 17.23 -24.73 -23.21
C THR A 379 18.12 -25.00 -22.00
N PHE A 380 17.66 -24.60 -20.84
CA PHE A 380 18.34 -24.82 -19.56
C PHE A 380 17.78 -26.08 -18.90
N TYR A 381 18.67 -26.86 -18.30
CA TYR A 381 18.31 -28.05 -17.52
C TYR A 381 18.68 -27.85 -16.06
N TYR A 382 17.68 -27.97 -15.19
CA TYR A 382 17.89 -27.81 -13.74
C TYR A 382 17.01 -28.80 -12.97
N LYS A 383 17.60 -29.61 -12.10
CA LYS A 383 16.89 -30.60 -11.26
C LYS A 383 15.88 -31.44 -12.07
N ASN A 384 16.31 -32.03 -13.18
CA ASN A 384 15.49 -32.87 -14.10
C ASN A 384 14.29 -32.14 -14.76
N LYS A 385 14.29 -30.82 -14.78
CA LYS A 385 13.33 -30.01 -15.54
C LYS A 385 14.05 -29.24 -16.62
N SER A 386 13.41 -29.09 -17.78
CA SER A 386 13.89 -28.21 -18.86
C SER A 386 13.10 -26.90 -18.83
N TYR A 387 13.78 -25.80 -19.13
CA TYR A 387 13.22 -24.48 -19.23
C TYR A 387 13.83 -23.72 -20.40
N SER A 388 13.02 -23.24 -21.34
CA SER A 388 13.45 -22.55 -22.55
C SER A 388 12.85 -21.12 -22.56
N PRO A 389 13.44 -20.17 -21.83
CA PRO A 389 13.00 -18.78 -21.86
C PRO A 389 13.25 -18.18 -23.23
N THR A 390 12.40 -17.25 -23.65
CA THR A 390 12.58 -16.49 -24.87
C THR A 390 12.84 -15.02 -24.56
N ASN A 391 13.63 -14.36 -25.40
CA ASN A 391 13.72 -12.91 -25.40
C ASN A 391 12.43 -12.31 -26.00
N TYR A 392 12.24 -11.00 -25.78
CA TYR A 392 11.08 -10.29 -26.34
C TYR A 392 11.00 -10.47 -27.85
N HIS A 393 9.81 -10.85 -28.35
CA HIS A 393 9.55 -11.25 -29.74
C HIS A 393 10.48 -12.35 -30.28
N SER A 394 11.12 -13.16 -29.42
CA SER A 394 12.09 -14.20 -29.81
C SER A 394 13.27 -13.66 -30.62
N ILE A 395 13.67 -12.42 -30.39
CA ILE A 395 14.84 -11.82 -31.03
C ILE A 395 16.06 -12.00 -30.13
N TYR A 396 17.16 -12.49 -30.71
CA TYR A 396 18.42 -12.78 -30.01
C TYR A 396 19.57 -12.05 -30.69
N ALA A 397 20.63 -11.77 -29.95
CA ALA A 397 21.84 -11.19 -30.53
C ALA A 397 22.60 -12.19 -31.41
N ASN A 398 22.46 -13.51 -31.15
CA ASN A 398 23.15 -14.63 -31.79
C ASN A 398 24.69 -14.48 -31.78
N GLN A 399 25.20 -13.88 -30.71
CA GLN A 399 26.61 -13.69 -30.41
C GLN A 399 26.82 -13.49 -28.91
N ASP A 400 28.08 -13.43 -28.50
CA ASP A 400 28.43 -13.00 -27.16
C ASP A 400 28.09 -11.54 -26.95
N ILE A 401 27.39 -11.25 -25.85
CA ILE A 401 27.02 -9.89 -25.44
C ILE A 401 27.48 -9.60 -24.03
N SER A 402 27.83 -8.36 -23.75
CA SER A 402 28.23 -7.89 -22.43
C SER A 402 27.04 -7.76 -21.47
N MET A 403 27.33 -7.65 -20.17
CA MET A 403 26.33 -7.32 -19.15
C MET A 403 25.65 -5.96 -19.44
N VAL A 404 26.40 -4.96 -19.88
CA VAL A 404 25.88 -3.61 -20.22
C VAL A 404 24.81 -3.72 -21.31
N TYR A 405 25.11 -4.45 -22.40
CA TYR A 405 24.15 -4.64 -23.48
C TYR A 405 22.94 -5.48 -23.03
N ALA A 406 23.18 -6.52 -22.24
CA ALA A 406 22.11 -7.37 -21.70
C ALA A 406 21.15 -6.58 -20.77
N LEU A 407 21.67 -5.61 -20.00
CA LEU A 407 20.85 -4.68 -19.20
C LEU A 407 20.02 -3.76 -20.11
N ALA A 408 20.65 -3.13 -21.09
CA ALA A 408 20.01 -2.17 -21.99
C ALA A 408 18.86 -2.79 -22.78
N THR A 409 19.06 -4.00 -23.31
CA THR A 409 18.10 -4.74 -24.13
C THR A 409 17.19 -5.66 -23.31
N SER A 410 17.48 -5.82 -22.01
CA SER A 410 16.74 -6.72 -21.12
C SER A 410 16.79 -8.20 -21.53
N ASP A 411 17.96 -8.69 -21.96
CA ASP A 411 18.16 -10.05 -22.46
C ASP A 411 17.84 -11.11 -21.37
N ASN A 412 16.99 -12.08 -21.69
CA ASN A 412 16.57 -13.13 -20.78
C ASN A 412 17.57 -14.28 -20.72
N ILE A 413 18.25 -14.57 -21.84
CA ILE A 413 19.19 -15.68 -21.91
C ILE A 413 20.45 -15.33 -21.10
N TYR A 414 20.95 -14.10 -21.26
CA TYR A 414 22.08 -13.61 -20.46
C TYR A 414 21.74 -13.66 -18.95
N ALA A 415 20.57 -13.19 -18.56
CA ALA A 415 20.14 -13.21 -17.16
C ALA A 415 20.07 -14.63 -16.60
N MET A 416 19.52 -15.58 -17.36
CA MET A 416 19.45 -16.98 -16.95
C MET A 416 20.84 -17.61 -16.82
N LYS A 417 21.74 -17.37 -17.78
CA LYS A 417 23.12 -17.85 -17.72
C LYS A 417 23.84 -17.32 -16.49
N THR A 418 23.72 -16.00 -16.23
CA THR A 418 24.28 -15.35 -15.03
C THR A 418 23.75 -15.98 -13.74
N HIS A 419 22.44 -16.15 -13.64
CA HIS A 419 21.78 -16.69 -12.44
C HIS A 419 22.23 -18.13 -12.13
N LEU A 420 22.24 -18.98 -13.16
CA LEU A 420 22.66 -20.38 -13.01
C LEU A 420 24.16 -20.50 -12.73
N PHE A 421 24.98 -19.61 -13.31
CA PHE A 421 26.42 -19.58 -13.05
C PHE A 421 26.73 -19.23 -11.58
N LEU A 422 26.03 -18.24 -11.03
CA LEU A 422 26.19 -17.81 -9.64
C LEU A 422 25.64 -18.83 -8.63
N GLY A 423 24.63 -19.59 -9.02
CA GLY A 423 23.80 -20.39 -8.15
C GLY A 423 22.49 -19.69 -7.77
N PRO A 424 21.35 -20.40 -7.86
CA PRO A 424 20.02 -19.77 -7.71
C PRO A 424 19.74 -19.13 -6.34
N ASP A 425 20.42 -19.57 -5.29
CA ASP A 425 20.28 -19.04 -3.92
C ASP A 425 20.85 -17.61 -3.77
N LYS A 426 21.85 -17.25 -4.58
CA LYS A 426 22.54 -15.95 -4.48
C LYS A 426 21.60 -14.78 -4.70
N LEU A 427 20.83 -14.81 -5.79
CA LEU A 427 19.82 -13.77 -6.08
C LEU A 427 18.74 -13.71 -4.99
N ALA A 428 18.23 -14.86 -4.55
CA ALA A 428 17.19 -14.90 -3.52
C ALA A 428 17.69 -14.28 -2.20
N ASN A 429 18.90 -14.62 -1.75
CA ASN A 429 19.49 -14.02 -0.57
C ASN A 429 19.71 -12.51 -0.75
N ARG A 430 20.18 -12.08 -1.92
CA ARG A 430 20.40 -10.66 -2.21
C ARG A 430 19.11 -9.84 -2.16
N LEU A 431 18.02 -10.36 -2.71
CA LEU A 431 16.72 -9.72 -2.63
C LEU A 431 16.25 -9.57 -1.17
N ILE A 432 16.46 -10.60 -0.34
CA ILE A 432 16.14 -10.53 1.11
C ILE A 432 16.98 -9.44 1.79
N ASP A 433 18.27 -9.33 1.47
CA ASP A 433 19.15 -8.26 2.01
C ASP A 433 18.66 -6.87 1.63
N PHE A 434 18.04 -6.72 0.45
CA PHE A 434 17.43 -5.49 -0.05
C PHE A 434 16.02 -5.23 0.47
N GLY A 435 15.52 -6.04 1.41
CA GLY A 435 14.25 -5.82 2.09
C GLY A 435 13.03 -6.45 1.41
N PHE A 436 13.22 -7.27 0.37
CA PHE A 436 12.12 -8.05 -0.20
C PHE A 436 11.66 -9.14 0.75
N SER A 437 10.44 -9.62 0.54
CA SER A 437 9.84 -10.68 1.36
C SER A 437 10.77 -11.88 1.55
N SER A 438 10.80 -12.43 2.77
CA SER A 438 11.67 -13.55 3.13
C SER A 438 11.22 -14.92 2.57
N ASP A 439 10.04 -14.98 1.96
CA ASP A 439 9.47 -16.21 1.37
C ASP A 439 9.93 -16.48 -0.08
N ILE A 440 11.01 -15.82 -0.53
CA ILE A 440 11.59 -16.01 -1.86
C ILE A 440 12.20 -17.41 -1.98
N PRO A 441 11.77 -18.22 -2.98
CA PRO A 441 12.35 -19.53 -3.19
C PRO A 441 13.83 -19.45 -3.59
N LYS A 442 14.70 -20.14 -2.83
CA LYS A 442 16.16 -20.09 -3.04
C LYS A 442 16.67 -20.99 -4.18
N ASP A 443 15.79 -21.78 -4.76
CA ASP A 443 16.16 -22.75 -5.81
C ASP A 443 15.31 -22.61 -7.08
N LEU A 444 14.78 -21.41 -7.34
CA LEU A 444 13.91 -21.09 -8.47
C LEU A 444 14.70 -20.48 -9.64
N PRO A 445 15.01 -21.22 -10.72
CA PRO A 445 15.75 -20.68 -11.86
C PRO A 445 15.07 -19.46 -12.52
N SER A 446 13.74 -19.47 -12.61
CA SER A 446 12.97 -18.37 -13.20
C SER A 446 12.93 -17.09 -12.35
N LEU A 447 13.49 -17.11 -11.12
CA LEU A 447 13.59 -15.92 -10.26
C LEU A 447 14.32 -14.78 -10.97
N ALA A 448 15.36 -15.10 -11.77
CA ALA A 448 16.09 -14.11 -12.57
C ALA A 448 15.23 -13.36 -13.60
N LEU A 449 14.06 -13.88 -13.92
CA LEU A 449 13.09 -13.29 -14.83
C LEU A 449 11.90 -12.65 -14.11
N GLY A 450 11.96 -12.55 -12.77
CA GLY A 450 10.96 -11.88 -11.94
C GLY A 450 9.62 -12.60 -11.84
N THR A 451 9.66 -13.91 -11.64
CA THR A 451 8.43 -14.73 -11.47
C THR A 451 7.90 -14.72 -10.03
N LYS A 452 8.68 -14.27 -9.04
CA LYS A 452 8.19 -14.05 -7.67
C LYS A 452 7.54 -12.66 -7.60
N GLU A 453 6.31 -12.64 -7.13
CA GLU A 453 5.52 -11.42 -6.99
C GLU A 453 6.09 -10.48 -5.91
N THR A 454 5.89 -9.19 -6.11
CA THR A 454 6.32 -8.10 -5.22
C THR A 454 5.39 -6.89 -5.37
N SER A 455 5.50 -5.92 -4.47
CA SER A 455 4.77 -4.66 -4.55
C SER A 455 5.61 -3.52 -5.15
N PRO A 456 4.96 -2.47 -5.71
CA PRO A 456 5.68 -1.24 -6.11
C PRO A 456 6.51 -0.64 -4.96
N LYS A 457 6.00 -0.70 -3.73
CA LYS A 457 6.72 -0.26 -2.53
C LYS A 457 8.02 -1.03 -2.33
N GLU A 458 7.97 -2.38 -2.27
CA GLU A 458 9.17 -3.20 -2.07
C GLU A 458 10.22 -2.96 -3.17
N LEU A 459 9.79 -2.85 -4.43
CA LEU A 459 10.68 -2.51 -5.52
C LEU A 459 11.30 -1.12 -5.34
N CYS A 460 10.52 -0.10 -5.00
CA CYS A 460 11.02 1.25 -4.81
C CYS A 460 12.02 1.34 -3.65
N GLU A 461 11.73 0.68 -2.54
CA GLU A 461 12.63 0.60 -1.39
C GLU A 461 13.95 -0.11 -1.75
N GLY A 462 13.89 -1.21 -2.52
CA GLY A 462 15.07 -1.90 -3.02
C GLY A 462 15.89 -1.05 -4.00
N PHE A 463 15.24 -0.36 -4.94
CA PHE A 463 15.92 0.51 -5.90
C PHE A 463 16.45 1.80 -5.26
N SER A 464 15.83 2.31 -4.19
CA SER A 464 16.35 3.46 -3.45
C SER A 464 17.71 3.18 -2.82
N ILE A 465 18.00 1.92 -2.46
CA ILE A 465 19.34 1.51 -1.99
C ILE A 465 20.37 1.63 -3.12
N LEU A 466 20.01 1.26 -4.36
CA LEU A 466 20.88 1.45 -5.52
C LEU A 466 21.08 2.95 -5.80
N ALA A 467 20.01 3.73 -5.75
CA ALA A 467 20.03 5.18 -5.90
C ALA A 467 20.91 5.88 -4.86
N ASN A 468 21.01 5.32 -3.65
CA ASN A 468 21.83 5.84 -2.55
C ASN A 468 23.17 5.09 -2.39
N LEU A 469 23.74 4.63 -3.52
CA LEU A 469 25.02 3.95 -3.59
C LEU A 469 25.20 2.84 -2.52
N GLY A 470 24.17 1.99 -2.38
CA GLY A 470 24.18 0.84 -1.48
C GLY A 470 23.81 1.13 -0.03
N LYS A 471 23.39 2.35 0.30
CA LYS A 471 22.91 2.71 1.64
C LYS A 471 21.39 2.60 1.71
N PHE A 472 20.89 1.81 2.63
CA PHE A 472 19.48 1.79 3.01
C PHE A 472 19.22 2.87 4.05
N ILE A 473 18.20 3.67 3.83
CA ILE A 473 17.63 4.60 4.82
C ILE A 473 16.17 4.17 5.04
N THR A 474 15.77 4.01 6.30
CA THR A 474 14.39 3.58 6.61
C THR A 474 13.39 4.56 6.03
N PRO A 475 12.51 4.14 5.11
CA PRO A 475 11.52 5.03 4.52
C PRO A 475 10.54 5.57 5.56
N THR A 476 10.16 6.84 5.43
CA THR A 476 9.16 7.47 6.29
C THR A 476 8.19 8.34 5.50
N VAL A 477 6.96 8.45 5.99
CA VAL A 477 5.93 9.40 5.52
C VAL A 477 5.69 10.53 6.52
N ILE A 478 6.27 10.45 7.74
CA ILE A 478 6.14 11.44 8.81
C ILE A 478 7.51 11.88 9.24
N THR A 479 7.78 13.18 9.20
CA THR A 479 9.04 13.75 9.68
C THR A 479 8.96 14.20 11.13
N LYS A 480 7.84 14.83 11.52
CA LYS A 480 7.67 15.44 12.83
C LYS A 480 6.20 15.51 13.22
N ILE A 481 5.93 15.42 14.53
CA ILE A 481 4.61 15.68 15.11
C ILE A 481 4.77 16.70 16.23
N THR A 482 3.91 17.72 16.23
CA THR A 482 3.86 18.72 17.31
C THR A 482 2.45 18.83 17.87
N THR A 483 2.34 19.37 19.08
CA THR A 483 1.08 19.92 19.59
C THR A 483 0.71 21.19 18.83
N PHE A 484 -0.50 21.71 19.01
CA PHE A 484 -0.89 23.02 18.44
C PHE A 484 -0.06 24.17 19.01
N ASP A 485 0.42 24.03 20.24
CA ASP A 485 1.29 25.03 20.92
C ASP A 485 2.76 24.96 20.46
N GLY A 486 3.09 24.00 19.57
CA GLY A 486 4.42 23.89 18.97
C GLY A 486 5.39 22.95 19.70
N GLU A 487 4.98 22.28 20.78
CA GLU A 487 5.80 21.27 21.45
C GLU A 487 6.03 20.08 20.50
N VAL A 488 7.28 19.69 20.25
CA VAL A 488 7.64 18.53 19.44
C VAL A 488 7.47 17.26 20.29
N ILE A 489 6.54 16.39 19.88
CA ILE A 489 6.26 15.13 20.58
C ILE A 489 6.83 13.90 19.86
N TYR A 490 7.17 14.05 18.59
CA TYR A 490 7.82 13.01 17.79
C TYR A 490 8.67 13.63 16.69
N GLU A 491 9.83 13.06 16.45
CA GLU A 491 10.68 13.36 15.32
C GLU A 491 11.22 12.04 14.74
N ALA A 492 11.19 11.91 13.41
CA ALA A 492 11.61 10.69 12.75
C ALA A 492 13.12 10.49 12.93
N ASN A 493 13.50 9.34 13.48
CA ASN A 493 14.89 8.93 13.61
C ASN A 493 15.15 7.77 12.63
N GLN A 494 15.61 8.11 11.44
CA GLN A 494 15.83 7.14 10.37
C GLN A 494 17.16 6.41 10.55
N LYS A 495 17.10 5.09 10.49
CA LYS A 495 18.30 4.24 10.54
C LYS A 495 18.94 4.15 9.18
N VAL A 496 20.25 4.31 9.14
CA VAL A 496 21.07 4.15 7.93
C VAL A 496 21.89 2.87 8.05
N LYS A 497 21.85 2.02 7.02
CA LYS A 497 22.63 0.77 6.96
C LYS A 497 23.21 0.60 5.56
N ARG A 498 24.50 0.25 5.43
CA ARG A 498 25.08 -0.17 4.17
C ARG A 498 24.67 -1.61 3.85
N ILE A 499 24.09 -1.79 2.68
CA ILE A 499 23.59 -3.08 2.18
C ILE A 499 24.49 -3.63 1.08
N ALA A 500 25.08 -2.75 0.25
CA ALA A 500 25.91 -3.12 -0.87
C ALA A 500 27.19 -2.26 -0.94
N ASP A 501 28.20 -2.76 -1.63
CA ASP A 501 29.43 -2.03 -1.89
C ASP A 501 29.16 -0.83 -2.81
N GLU A 502 29.77 0.31 -2.48
CA GLU A 502 29.54 1.59 -3.17
C GLU A 502 29.99 1.54 -4.62
N SER A 503 31.16 0.97 -4.86
CA SER A 503 31.76 0.91 -6.19
C SER A 503 31.02 -0.05 -7.12
N ASP A 504 30.54 -1.19 -6.62
CA ASP A 504 29.74 -2.14 -7.41
C ASP A 504 28.37 -1.54 -7.77
N VAL A 505 27.76 -0.81 -6.83
CA VAL A 505 26.49 -0.10 -7.09
C VAL A 505 26.69 1.04 -8.06
N TYR A 506 27.77 1.85 -7.94
CA TYR A 506 28.11 2.90 -8.87
C TYR A 506 28.26 2.35 -10.30
N ILE A 507 29.03 1.26 -10.45
CA ILE A 507 29.24 0.59 -11.74
C ILE A 507 27.92 0.08 -12.34
N LEU A 508 27.05 -0.50 -11.51
CA LEU A 508 25.72 -0.91 -11.95
C LEU A 508 24.87 0.29 -12.38
N ASN A 509 24.88 1.38 -11.61
CA ASN A 509 24.13 2.60 -11.93
C ASN A 509 24.53 3.17 -13.28
N GLU A 510 25.85 3.25 -13.56
CA GLU A 510 26.38 3.67 -14.85
C GLU A 510 25.94 2.72 -15.99
N ALA A 511 26.04 1.41 -15.78
CA ALA A 511 25.59 0.43 -16.76
C ALA A 511 24.07 0.55 -17.06
N MET A 512 23.26 0.88 -16.07
CA MET A 512 21.82 1.04 -16.20
C MET A 512 21.39 2.30 -16.98
N THR A 513 22.26 3.31 -17.13
CA THR A 513 22.00 4.45 -18.02
C THR A 513 21.88 4.02 -19.49
N SER A 514 22.48 2.88 -19.84
CA SER A 514 22.51 2.33 -21.20
C SER A 514 21.16 1.95 -21.76
N ILE A 515 20.12 1.84 -20.93
CA ILE A 515 18.74 1.62 -21.38
C ILE A 515 18.24 2.76 -22.32
N PHE A 516 18.81 3.96 -22.19
CA PHE A 516 18.47 5.14 -22.97
C PHE A 516 19.41 5.39 -24.15
N ASP A 517 20.46 4.60 -24.32
CA ASP A 517 21.49 4.81 -25.34
C ASP A 517 21.08 4.23 -26.70
N ASN A 518 20.63 5.10 -27.61
CA ASN A 518 20.17 4.69 -28.93
C ASN A 518 21.31 4.11 -29.81
N ASN A 519 22.57 4.47 -29.55
CA ASN A 519 23.72 3.96 -30.30
C ASN A 519 24.03 2.49 -30.02
N MET A 520 23.47 1.96 -28.94
CA MET A 520 23.52 0.53 -28.61
C MET A 520 22.48 -0.30 -29.37
N THR A 521 21.73 0.27 -30.30
CA THR A 521 20.81 -0.48 -31.15
C THR A 521 21.60 -1.34 -32.14
N TYR A 522 21.47 -2.68 -31.96
CA TYR A 522 22.00 -3.68 -32.89
C TYR A 522 20.80 -4.46 -33.49
N ASN A 523 20.60 -5.71 -33.14
CA ASN A 523 19.39 -6.44 -33.52
C ASN A 523 18.19 -6.07 -32.62
N ILE A 524 18.47 -5.61 -31.38
CA ILE A 524 17.47 -5.24 -30.39
C ILE A 524 17.77 -3.81 -29.95
N ARG A 525 16.72 -2.99 -29.87
CA ARG A 525 16.79 -1.63 -29.38
C ARG A 525 16.76 -1.59 -27.87
N PRO A 526 17.59 -0.78 -27.18
CA PRO A 526 17.48 -0.58 -25.73
C PRO A 526 16.08 -0.13 -25.31
N THR A 527 15.59 -0.66 -24.19
CA THR A 527 14.15 -0.66 -23.86
C THR A 527 13.63 0.71 -23.40
N GLY A 528 14.50 1.66 -23.05
CA GLY A 528 14.14 3.01 -22.59
C GLY A 528 14.25 4.10 -23.64
N VAL A 529 14.85 3.85 -24.81
CA VAL A 529 15.15 4.88 -25.84
C VAL A 529 13.91 5.66 -26.28
N ILE A 530 12.72 5.06 -26.22
CA ILE A 530 11.46 5.74 -26.56
C ILE A 530 11.17 6.95 -25.66
N LEU A 531 11.81 7.02 -24.49
CA LEU A 531 11.61 8.08 -23.50
C LEU A 531 12.57 9.27 -23.68
N ASN A 532 13.63 9.12 -24.47
CA ASN A 532 14.65 10.18 -24.65
C ASN A 532 14.09 11.57 -24.96
N PRO A 533 13.02 11.72 -25.78
CA PRO A 533 12.45 13.04 -26.04
C PRO A 533 11.81 13.73 -24.83
N LEU A 534 11.52 12.97 -23.77
CA LEU A 534 10.87 13.45 -22.56
C LEU A 534 11.86 13.73 -21.43
N LEU A 535 13.03 13.08 -21.45
CA LEU A 535 14.00 13.14 -20.36
C LEU A 535 14.99 14.30 -20.59
N LYS A 536 15.18 15.11 -19.55
CA LYS A 536 16.12 16.24 -19.51
C LYS A 536 17.31 15.96 -18.59
N HIS A 537 17.17 14.97 -17.70
CA HIS A 537 18.15 14.62 -16.69
C HIS A 537 18.66 13.19 -16.90
N THR A 538 19.76 12.84 -16.23
CA THR A 538 20.33 11.49 -16.29
C THR A 538 19.65 10.58 -15.27
N TYR A 539 19.36 9.36 -15.70
CA TYR A 539 18.73 8.34 -14.85
C TYR A 539 19.33 6.95 -15.11
N SER A 540 19.46 6.17 -14.06
CA SER A 540 19.54 4.72 -14.14
C SER A 540 18.14 4.15 -14.14
N ALA A 541 17.83 3.21 -15.05
CA ALA A 541 16.47 2.69 -15.12
C ALA A 541 16.38 1.23 -15.59
N LYS A 542 15.25 0.61 -15.31
CA LYS A 542 14.91 -0.73 -15.79
C LYS A 542 13.40 -0.86 -16.05
N SER A 543 13.06 -1.37 -17.23
CA SER A 543 11.69 -1.75 -17.56
C SER A 543 11.44 -3.22 -17.26
N GLY A 544 10.20 -3.55 -16.89
CA GLY A 544 9.68 -4.90 -16.75
C GLY A 544 8.34 -5.05 -17.47
N SER A 545 8.07 -6.23 -18.00
CA SER A 545 6.77 -6.55 -18.57
C SER A 545 6.49 -8.04 -18.46
N THR A 546 5.24 -8.34 -18.22
CA THR A 546 4.61 -9.66 -18.39
C THR A 546 3.48 -9.51 -19.40
N LYS A 547 2.63 -10.48 -19.55
CA LYS A 547 1.40 -10.33 -20.36
C LYS A 547 0.40 -9.38 -19.71
N THR A 548 0.41 -9.32 -18.39
CA THR A 548 -0.61 -8.65 -17.56
C THR A 548 -0.10 -7.41 -16.82
N ASP A 549 1.22 -7.22 -16.77
CA ASP A 549 1.86 -6.19 -15.95
C ASP A 549 2.90 -5.42 -16.75
N ASN A 550 2.90 -4.11 -16.61
CA ASN A 550 3.96 -3.23 -17.09
C ASN A 550 4.61 -2.50 -15.93
N TRP A 551 5.92 -2.39 -15.98
CA TRP A 551 6.72 -1.72 -14.98
C TRP A 551 7.74 -0.78 -15.62
N MET A 552 7.94 0.35 -15.00
CA MET A 552 9.11 1.20 -15.21
C MET A 552 9.63 1.67 -13.87
N ILE A 553 10.91 1.46 -13.65
CA ILE A 553 11.63 1.87 -12.46
C ILE A 553 12.84 2.64 -12.90
N GLY A 554 13.08 3.78 -12.31
CA GLY A 554 14.29 4.53 -12.55
C GLY A 554 14.54 5.56 -11.46
N TYR A 555 15.78 5.97 -11.37
CA TYR A 555 16.29 6.79 -10.29
C TYR A 555 17.55 7.57 -10.70
N ASN A 556 17.86 8.54 -9.89
CA ASN A 556 19.14 9.23 -9.81
C ASN A 556 19.40 9.59 -8.32
N PRO A 557 20.40 10.40 -7.95
CA PRO A 557 20.64 10.77 -6.56
C PRO A 557 19.45 11.41 -5.84
N ASP A 558 18.56 12.11 -6.57
CA ASP A 558 17.49 12.93 -6.01
C ASP A 558 16.16 12.19 -5.87
N ILE A 559 15.87 11.26 -6.78
CA ILE A 559 14.56 10.62 -6.88
C ILE A 559 14.67 9.16 -7.30
N CYS A 560 13.89 8.29 -6.64
CA CYS A 560 13.61 6.92 -7.06
C CYS A 560 12.10 6.76 -7.27
N CYS A 561 11.69 6.42 -8.48
CA CYS A 561 10.29 6.30 -8.87
C CYS A 561 10.01 4.92 -9.46
N VAL A 562 8.97 4.27 -8.95
CA VAL A 562 8.42 3.01 -9.46
C VAL A 562 7.01 3.23 -9.95
N VAL A 563 6.75 2.80 -11.18
CA VAL A 563 5.42 2.81 -11.80
C VAL A 563 5.06 1.40 -12.25
N TRP A 564 3.90 0.97 -11.83
CA TRP A 564 3.21 -0.24 -12.32
C TRP A 564 1.93 0.15 -13.04
N SER A 565 1.57 -0.58 -14.11
CA SER A 565 0.24 -0.56 -14.70
C SER A 565 -0.22 -1.96 -15.11
N GLY A 566 -1.51 -2.24 -14.87
CA GLY A 566 -2.12 -3.54 -15.14
C GLY A 566 -3.61 -3.59 -14.79
N PHE A 567 -4.26 -4.69 -15.13
CA PHE A 567 -5.64 -4.96 -14.72
C PHE A 567 -5.66 -5.74 -13.40
N ASP A 568 -6.64 -5.45 -12.55
CA ASP A 568 -6.79 -6.15 -11.25
C ASP A 568 -7.06 -7.64 -11.38
N ASP A 569 -7.74 -8.04 -12.43
CA ASP A 569 -8.14 -9.41 -12.74
C ASP A 569 -7.11 -10.21 -13.56
N ASN A 570 -5.90 -9.66 -13.76
CA ASN A 570 -4.85 -10.22 -14.59
C ASN A 570 -5.25 -10.40 -16.08
N THR A 571 -6.15 -9.56 -16.59
CA THR A 571 -6.42 -9.49 -18.04
C THR A 571 -5.16 -9.06 -18.80
N GLU A 572 -4.91 -9.65 -19.97
CA GLU A 572 -3.77 -9.33 -20.83
C GLU A 572 -3.87 -7.90 -21.38
N ILE A 573 -2.76 -7.16 -21.32
CA ILE A 573 -2.68 -5.81 -21.86
C ILE A 573 -2.40 -5.88 -23.36
N ILE A 574 -3.37 -5.49 -24.18
CA ILE A 574 -3.29 -5.63 -25.64
C ILE A 574 -3.05 -4.29 -26.34
N LYS A 575 -3.63 -3.20 -25.82
CA LYS A 575 -3.51 -1.87 -26.47
C LYS A 575 -2.08 -1.36 -26.39
N THR A 576 -1.54 -0.91 -27.52
CA THR A 576 -0.14 -0.40 -27.62
C THR A 576 0.10 0.81 -26.72
N ALA A 577 -0.87 1.70 -26.52
CA ALA A 577 -0.76 2.83 -25.61
C ALA A 577 -0.59 2.34 -24.16
N ASP A 578 -1.43 1.40 -23.73
CA ASP A 578 -1.40 0.84 -22.39
C ASP A 578 -0.13 0.02 -22.11
N LEU A 579 0.42 -0.69 -23.12
CA LEU A 579 1.70 -1.40 -23.04
C LEU A 579 2.90 -0.47 -22.74
N ARG A 580 2.75 0.83 -22.98
CA ARG A 580 3.79 1.84 -22.76
C ARG A 580 3.48 2.80 -21.62
N SER A 581 2.28 2.69 -21.03
CA SER A 581 1.77 3.63 -20.01
C SER A 581 2.73 3.80 -18.84
N ALA A 582 3.20 2.71 -18.23
CA ALA A 582 4.13 2.77 -17.10
C ALA A 582 5.42 3.56 -17.44
N LYS A 583 5.95 3.40 -18.65
CA LYS A 583 7.16 4.12 -19.10
C LYS A 583 6.92 5.63 -19.21
N TYR A 584 5.81 6.02 -19.85
CA TYR A 584 5.49 7.44 -20.04
C TYR A 584 5.09 8.11 -18.74
N ILE A 585 4.31 7.44 -17.87
CA ILE A 585 3.98 7.95 -16.53
C ILE A 585 5.27 8.15 -15.71
N TRP A 586 6.18 7.19 -15.74
CA TRP A 586 7.46 7.31 -15.05
C TRP A 586 8.26 8.54 -15.53
N ALA A 587 8.38 8.74 -16.84
CA ALA A 587 9.11 9.88 -17.39
C ALA A 587 8.47 11.22 -17.00
N ASP A 588 7.14 11.31 -17.08
CA ASP A 588 6.41 12.50 -16.62
C ASP A 588 6.64 12.76 -15.13
N CYS A 589 6.62 11.72 -14.27
CA CYS A 589 6.82 11.84 -12.81
C CYS A 589 8.23 12.31 -12.45
N VAL A 590 9.28 11.68 -13.01
CA VAL A 590 10.66 12.03 -12.65
C VAL A 590 11.07 13.40 -13.15
N GLU A 591 10.54 13.87 -14.27
CA GLU A 591 10.79 15.22 -14.77
C GLU A 591 9.94 16.28 -14.03
N ALA A 592 8.71 15.94 -13.60
CA ALA A 592 7.88 16.82 -12.80
C ALA A 592 8.52 17.15 -11.44
N PHE A 593 9.30 16.23 -10.87
CA PHE A 593 10.04 16.47 -9.64
C PHE A 593 10.96 17.69 -9.72
N TYR A 594 11.53 17.97 -10.89
CA TYR A 594 12.42 19.10 -11.11
C TYR A 594 11.74 20.41 -11.49
N ASN A 595 10.40 20.47 -11.56
CA ASN A 595 9.69 21.72 -11.89
C ASN A 595 10.03 22.87 -10.94
N ASN A 596 10.30 22.55 -9.65
CA ASN A 596 10.62 23.52 -8.60
C ASN A 596 11.88 23.16 -7.80
N LYS A 597 12.74 22.30 -8.33
CA LYS A 597 13.97 21.83 -7.68
C LYS A 597 15.14 21.85 -8.64
N GLU A 598 16.31 22.11 -8.10
CA GLU A 598 17.55 22.00 -8.85
C GLU A 598 17.98 20.53 -8.94
N TYR A 599 18.62 20.16 -10.04
CA TYR A 599 19.19 18.84 -10.25
C TYR A 599 20.50 18.73 -9.47
N SER A 600 20.62 17.75 -8.57
CA SER A 600 21.90 17.38 -7.98
C SER A 600 22.81 16.78 -9.04
N ASN A 601 24.11 16.97 -8.88
CA ASN A 601 25.08 16.35 -9.79
C ASN A 601 24.94 14.82 -9.76
N TRP A 602 25.27 14.19 -10.89
CA TRP A 602 25.43 12.75 -10.94
C TRP A 602 26.47 12.28 -9.92
N TYR A 603 26.45 11.00 -9.60
CA TYR A 603 27.35 10.40 -8.60
C TYR A 603 28.82 10.68 -8.91
N GLU A 604 29.61 10.95 -7.88
CA GLU A 604 31.06 11.01 -7.99
C GLU A 604 31.64 9.61 -8.21
N THR A 605 32.63 9.50 -9.08
CA THR A 605 33.29 8.20 -9.37
C THR A 605 34.12 7.77 -8.17
N PRO A 606 33.88 6.58 -7.58
CA PRO A 606 34.71 6.05 -6.50
C PRO A 606 36.18 5.93 -6.89
N SER A 607 37.09 6.12 -5.93
CA SER A 607 38.54 6.16 -6.18
C SER A 607 39.13 4.83 -6.69
N ASP A 608 38.45 3.72 -6.45
CA ASP A 608 38.82 2.39 -6.92
C ASP A 608 38.14 2.00 -8.24
N VAL A 609 37.46 2.94 -8.90
CA VAL A 609 36.78 2.73 -10.19
C VAL A 609 37.47 3.56 -11.27
N ILE A 610 37.69 2.94 -12.43
CA ILE A 610 38.22 3.59 -13.63
C ILE A 610 37.23 3.53 -14.77
N LYS A 611 37.26 4.54 -15.65
CA LYS A 611 36.49 4.58 -16.87
C LYS A 611 37.36 4.17 -18.05
N VAL A 612 36.90 3.23 -18.88
CA VAL A 612 37.58 2.73 -20.07
C VAL A 612 36.63 2.80 -21.26
N GLU A 613 37.13 3.33 -22.39
CA GLU A 613 36.36 3.40 -23.64
C GLU A 613 36.35 2.04 -24.35
N LEU A 614 35.19 1.37 -24.35
CA LEU A 614 35.02 0.02 -24.90
C LEU A 614 33.76 -0.06 -25.78
N ASN A 615 33.72 -1.05 -26.68
CA ASN A 615 32.47 -1.42 -27.34
C ASN A 615 31.50 -2.03 -26.31
N PRO A 616 30.36 -1.39 -26.04
CA PRO A 616 29.47 -1.84 -24.95
C PRO A 616 28.74 -3.16 -25.28
N ILE A 617 28.76 -3.64 -26.52
CA ILE A 617 28.13 -4.88 -26.95
C ILE A 617 29.09 -6.05 -26.68
N SER A 618 30.30 -5.98 -27.23
CA SER A 618 31.30 -7.04 -27.15
C SER A 618 32.17 -7.01 -25.89
N GLY A 619 32.27 -5.84 -25.24
CA GLY A 619 33.17 -5.62 -24.09
C GLY A 619 34.65 -5.45 -24.43
N PHE A 620 35.01 -5.39 -25.72
CA PHE A 620 36.40 -5.23 -26.18
C PHE A 620 36.69 -3.81 -26.65
N TYR A 621 37.97 -3.53 -26.92
CA TYR A 621 38.37 -2.27 -27.57
C TYR A 621 37.72 -2.16 -28.96
N PRO A 622 37.11 -1.01 -29.29
CA PRO A 622 36.43 -0.85 -30.55
C PRO A 622 37.42 -0.77 -31.73
N SER A 623 37.01 -1.29 -32.87
CA SER A 623 37.66 -0.95 -34.16
C SER A 623 37.28 0.48 -34.55
N PHE A 624 38.00 1.07 -35.53
CA PHE A 624 37.87 2.48 -35.92
C PHE A 624 36.45 2.93 -36.30
N THR A 625 35.57 2.02 -36.66
CA THR A 625 34.19 2.29 -37.10
C THR A 625 33.11 1.86 -36.11
N GLU A 626 33.50 1.23 -35.01
CA GLU A 626 32.56 0.72 -34.04
C GLU A 626 32.22 1.78 -32.98
N TYR A 627 30.97 1.73 -32.49
CA TYR A 627 30.54 2.54 -31.37
C TYR A 627 31.28 2.13 -30.09
N TYR A 628 31.71 3.11 -29.33
CA TYR A 628 32.31 2.92 -28.01
C TYR A 628 31.62 3.80 -26.96
N LYS A 629 31.73 3.38 -25.73
CA LYS A 629 31.17 4.06 -24.56
C LYS A 629 32.12 3.90 -23.38
N GLY A 630 32.19 4.88 -22.51
CA GLY A 630 32.87 4.75 -21.24
C GLY A 630 32.21 3.67 -20.37
N ILE A 631 32.95 2.64 -20.08
CA ILE A 631 32.55 1.54 -19.18
C ILE A 631 33.37 1.66 -17.89
N TYR A 632 32.71 1.56 -16.76
CA TYR A 632 33.33 1.70 -15.44
C TYR A 632 33.69 0.34 -14.87
N LEU A 633 34.90 0.21 -14.32
CA LEU A 633 35.47 -1.05 -13.85
C LEU A 633 36.20 -0.82 -12.53
N LYS A 634 36.12 -1.78 -11.59
CA LYS A 634 36.94 -1.78 -10.38
C LYS A 634 38.41 -2.08 -10.71
N THR A 635 39.32 -1.36 -10.09
CA THR A 635 40.79 -1.51 -10.34
C THR A 635 41.35 -2.84 -9.84
N ASP A 636 40.73 -3.47 -8.85
CA ASP A 636 41.10 -4.77 -8.33
C ASP A 636 40.52 -5.95 -9.15
N ASN A 637 39.49 -5.69 -9.97
CA ASN A 637 38.84 -6.69 -10.81
C ASN A 637 38.89 -6.37 -12.31
N LEU A 638 40.04 -5.88 -12.79
CA LEU A 638 40.23 -5.57 -14.20
C LEU A 638 40.42 -6.86 -15.03
N PRO A 639 39.74 -6.98 -16.21
CA PRO A 639 40.06 -7.97 -17.22
C PRO A 639 41.54 -7.91 -17.61
N TRP A 640 42.14 -9.06 -17.95
CA TRP A 640 43.57 -9.17 -18.17
C TRP A 640 44.11 -8.19 -19.22
N PHE A 641 43.39 -7.96 -20.31
CA PHE A 641 43.79 -7.08 -21.39
C PHE A 641 43.74 -5.59 -20.99
N ILE A 642 42.87 -5.18 -20.11
CA ILE A 642 42.81 -3.83 -19.54
C ILE A 642 43.88 -3.67 -18.46
N ARG A 643 44.06 -4.69 -17.62
CA ARG A 643 45.06 -4.68 -16.54
C ARG A 643 46.46 -4.43 -17.06
N LEU A 644 46.82 -5.03 -18.19
CA LEU A 644 48.12 -4.83 -18.82
C LEU A 644 48.39 -3.37 -19.21
N LEU A 645 47.40 -2.68 -19.77
CA LEU A 645 47.51 -1.26 -20.13
C LEU A 645 47.53 -0.36 -18.91
N TYR A 646 46.65 -0.61 -17.94
CA TYR A 646 46.57 0.15 -16.69
C TYR A 646 47.87 0.09 -15.88
N GLN A 647 48.52 -1.07 -15.80
CA GLN A 647 49.80 -1.22 -15.14
C GLN A 647 50.95 -0.51 -15.89
N LYS A 648 50.89 -0.50 -17.21
CA LYS A 648 51.89 0.19 -18.03
C LYS A 648 51.82 1.72 -17.86
N GLU A 649 50.63 2.28 -17.80
CA GLU A 649 50.42 3.70 -17.52
C GLU A 649 50.86 4.08 -16.09
N LYS A 650 50.51 3.29 -15.10
CA LYS A 650 50.89 3.52 -13.70
C LYS A 650 52.42 3.50 -13.50
N ASN A 651 53.14 2.64 -14.25
CA ASN A 651 54.60 2.54 -14.22
C ASN A 651 55.30 3.64 -15.04
N MET A 652 54.60 4.39 -15.90
CA MET A 652 55.15 5.55 -16.61
C MET A 652 55.09 6.86 -15.80
N PHE A 653 54.35 6.87 -14.72
CA PHE A 653 54.21 8.03 -13.79
C PHE A 653 54.94 7.86 -12.45
N ILE A 654 55.70 6.74 -12.28
CA ILE A 654 56.66 6.52 -11.20
C ILE A 654 58.09 6.66 -11.82
#